data_2bbd60df9eaed3cc14292a7fa1beae34
#
_entry.id   2bbd60df9eaed3cc14292a7fa1beae34
#
_cell.length_a   1.000
_cell.length_b   1.000
_cell.length_c   1.000
_cell.angle_alpha   90.00
_cell.angle_beta   90.00
_cell.angle_gamma   90.00
#
_symmetry.space_group_name_H-M   'P 1'
#
loop_
_entity.id
_entity.type
_entity.pdbx_description
1 polymer ?
#
loop_
_entity_poly.entity_id
_entity_poly.type
_entity_poly.pdbx_seq_one_letter_code
_entity_poly.pdbx_strand_id
1 'polypeptide(L)'
;SRYGDAFAESRVSLNRHLSPLPPPTAKVGKTSLIMSLVSEEFPSVVPYRAEEITIPADVTPERVPTHIVDYSEAEQTDEQLFQEITKANVICIVYSVNNKTSIEKVTSHWIPLITENTDKDSRVPLILVGNKSDLVEHSSMDTILPIMNRHSEIETCVECSAKNLKNISELFYYAQKAVLHPTGPLYCPERKDMKPLCVKALTRIFKVSDLDNDGILNDHELNFFQRTCFNAPLEKNMSDGVCDNGLTLKGFLFLHTLFIQRGRHETTWTVLRRFGYDDDLELNQDYLFPPLKLPADSTTELNHNAYLFLQSVFDKHDKDRDCALSPEETRDLFDVFPYMPWGPDVYNTVCTNDQGWITYQGYLSQWTLTTYLDVQRCLEYLGYLGYSIIAEQESQASGITVTRAKKIDLQKKQTQRSVFRCNVFGDVGSGKSGFLQAFLGRNLMRQKAISEEHRSYYAISTTYVYGQEKYLLLHEVFPDFDYLSDGDLACDIVGLVYDVGNPYSFEYCAKVFKQYFMDSKIPCMMIAAKSDQPEVKQVYGCSPLEFCRKHKMPPPQSFTCNTAAAPSRDIFTKLTTVAMYPSLVFKRTKYALLVVRAHARLRCMCTCNRCTFCLCQNFLNSELLQTVRAKLYAVLFCKVHVLHHNSLPHFSFSRLCLPLFDRHVSQADLKSSTFWLRASVGASVCAMLGFAMYRLLLKSR
;
A
#
# COMPACT_ATOMS: atom_id res chain seq x y z
N SER A 1 20.07 4.04 -6.14
CA SER A 1 20.99 3.01 -6.65
C SER A 1 20.57 1.59 -6.26
N ARG A 2 19.36 1.15 -6.63
CA ARG A 2 18.88 -0.23 -6.46
C ARG A 2 18.20 -0.78 -7.73
N TYR A 3 18.52 -0.21 -8.89
CA TYR A 3 18.15 -0.77 -10.19
C TYR A 3 19.31 -1.61 -10.80
N GLY A 4 20.27 -2.07 -9.99
CA GLY A 4 21.51 -2.68 -10.43
C GLY A 4 21.57 -4.20 -10.48
N ASP A 5 20.57 -4.94 -9.96
CA ASP A 5 20.76 -6.39 -9.75
C ASP A 5 19.80 -7.30 -10.54
N ALA A 6 19.07 -6.76 -11.54
CA ALA A 6 18.23 -7.55 -12.44
C ALA A 6 18.56 -7.27 -13.93
N PHE A 7 19.83 -7.10 -14.25
CA PHE A 7 20.23 -7.00 -15.65
C PHE A 7 20.51 -8.40 -16.20
N ALA A 8 19.61 -8.86 -17.08
CA ALA A 8 19.86 -10.03 -17.91
C ALA A 8 21.12 -9.79 -18.75
N GLU A 9 22.05 -10.74 -18.75
CA GLU A 9 23.22 -10.74 -19.62
C GLU A 9 22.77 -10.74 -21.08
N SER A 10 23.13 -9.72 -21.86
CA SER A 10 22.76 -9.64 -23.28
C SER A 10 23.71 -10.50 -24.10
N ARG A 11 23.22 -11.61 -24.65
CA ARG A 11 24.02 -12.46 -25.58
C ARG A 11 23.69 -12.13 -27.04
N VAL A 12 24.68 -11.66 -27.78
CA VAL A 12 24.58 -11.36 -29.22
C VAL A 12 25.19 -12.52 -30.03
N SER A 13 24.39 -13.20 -30.86
CA SER A 13 24.85 -14.31 -31.69
C SER A 13 24.94 -13.92 -33.18
N LEU A 14 26.09 -14.22 -33.82
CA LEU A 14 26.39 -13.92 -35.23
C LEU A 14 26.54 -15.23 -36.05
N ASN A 15 25.67 -15.47 -37.03
CA ASN A 15 25.54 -16.77 -37.69
C ASN A 15 26.00 -16.86 -39.16
N ARG A 16 26.47 -18.05 -39.58
CA ARG A 16 26.84 -18.42 -40.95
C ARG A 16 26.41 -19.84 -41.31
N HIS A 17 26.05 -20.10 -42.58
CA HIS A 17 25.56 -21.36 -43.12
C HIS A 17 26.49 -22.13 -44.05
N LEU A 18 26.34 -23.47 -44.13
CA LEU A 18 26.80 -24.36 -45.19
C LEU A 18 25.77 -25.37 -45.69
N SER A 19 25.89 -25.60 -47.00
CA SER A 19 25.38 -26.76 -47.73
C SER A 19 26.60 -27.41 -48.42
N PRO A 20 26.64 -28.74 -48.72
CA PRO A 20 27.85 -29.38 -49.17
C PRO A 20 28.18 -29.12 -50.67
N LEU A 21 29.38 -28.57 -50.92
CA LEU A 21 30.18 -28.47 -52.18
C LEU A 21 29.70 -27.56 -53.32
N PRO A 22 30.68 -26.98 -54.06
CA PRO A 22 31.69 -25.96 -53.83
C PRO A 22 31.46 -24.72 -54.72
N PRO A 23 32.10 -23.68 -54.72
CA PRO A 23 33.43 -23.14 -54.48
C PRO A 23 33.42 -21.94 -53.50
N PRO A 24 34.54 -21.20 -53.29
CA PRO A 24 34.70 -20.34 -52.11
C PRO A 24 33.64 -19.26 -52.06
N THR A 25 32.60 -19.52 -51.31
CA THR A 25 31.53 -18.55 -51.05
C THR A 25 32.16 -17.40 -50.28
N ALA A 26 32.02 -16.21 -50.81
CA ALA A 26 32.57 -14.98 -50.27
C ALA A 26 32.16 -14.84 -48.78
N LYS A 27 33.19 -14.92 -47.90
CA LYS A 27 33.02 -14.75 -46.45
C LYS A 27 32.33 -13.42 -46.21
N VAL A 28 31.21 -13.38 -45.52
CA VAL A 28 30.45 -12.14 -45.24
C VAL A 28 31.16 -11.21 -44.27
N GLY A 29 32.16 -11.74 -43.52
CA GLY A 29 33.07 -10.96 -42.66
C GLY A 29 32.55 -10.75 -41.24
N LYS A 30 31.80 -11.71 -40.66
CA LYS A 30 31.37 -11.68 -39.25
C LYS A 30 32.52 -11.53 -38.26
N THR A 31 33.45 -12.49 -38.31
CA THR A 31 34.64 -12.52 -37.47
C THR A 31 35.48 -11.25 -37.61
N SER A 32 35.60 -10.71 -38.85
CA SER A 32 36.26 -9.43 -39.07
C SER A 32 35.58 -8.27 -38.39
N LEU A 33 34.22 -8.21 -38.36
CA LEU A 33 33.48 -7.17 -37.64
C LEU A 33 33.73 -7.24 -36.14
N ILE A 34 33.70 -8.44 -35.56
CA ILE A 34 33.95 -8.65 -34.13
C ILE A 34 35.37 -8.25 -33.75
N MET A 35 36.35 -8.72 -34.53
CA MET A 35 37.77 -8.38 -34.30
C MET A 35 38.04 -6.89 -34.47
N SER A 36 37.42 -6.25 -35.47
CA SER A 36 37.54 -4.80 -35.67
C SER A 36 36.91 -3.97 -34.56
N LEU A 37 35.89 -4.49 -33.87
CA LEU A 37 35.32 -3.85 -32.68
C LEU A 37 36.34 -3.84 -31.52
N VAL A 38 37.01 -4.97 -31.31
CA VAL A 38 37.91 -5.16 -30.15
C VAL A 38 39.26 -4.48 -30.36
N SER A 39 39.82 -4.57 -31.58
CA SER A 39 41.14 -4.03 -31.89
C SER A 39 41.13 -2.58 -32.35
N GLU A 40 39.94 -2.03 -32.67
CA GLU A 40 39.77 -0.73 -33.36
C GLU A 40 40.58 -0.62 -34.68
N GLU A 41 40.98 -1.76 -35.23
CA GLU A 41 41.73 -1.89 -36.47
C GLU A 41 41.21 -3.05 -37.32
N PHE A 42 41.38 -2.99 -38.65
CA PHE A 42 41.04 -4.12 -39.51
C PHE A 42 42.07 -5.24 -39.36
N PRO A 43 41.63 -6.49 -39.00
CA PRO A 43 42.58 -7.57 -38.73
C PRO A 43 43.35 -8.02 -39.99
N SER A 44 44.65 -8.14 -39.85
CA SER A 44 45.54 -8.66 -40.93
C SER A 44 45.36 -10.16 -41.17
N VAL A 45 45.00 -10.93 -40.13
CA VAL A 45 44.68 -12.36 -40.16
C VAL A 45 43.34 -12.57 -39.49
N VAL A 46 42.39 -13.19 -40.17
CA VAL A 46 41.05 -13.47 -39.65
C VAL A 46 40.93 -14.98 -39.39
N PRO A 47 40.78 -15.42 -38.14
CA PRO A 47 40.51 -16.80 -37.78
C PRO A 47 39.15 -17.27 -38.31
N TYR A 48 38.91 -18.58 -38.28
CA TYR A 48 37.59 -19.14 -38.66
C TYR A 48 36.48 -18.72 -37.71
N ARG A 49 36.84 -18.50 -36.45
CA ARG A 49 35.93 -18.04 -35.36
C ARG A 49 36.65 -17.04 -34.44
N ALA A 50 35.98 -16.04 -33.97
CA ALA A 50 36.41 -15.23 -32.85
C ALA A 50 36.18 -15.96 -31.52
N GLU A 51 37.03 -15.75 -30.54
CA GLU A 51 36.77 -16.16 -29.16
C GLU A 51 35.57 -15.42 -28.64
N GLU A 52 34.87 -15.99 -27.64
CA GLU A 52 33.78 -15.31 -26.97
C GLU A 52 34.28 -14.04 -26.32
N ILE A 53 33.61 -12.92 -26.60
CA ILE A 53 34.04 -11.60 -26.15
C ILE A 53 32.97 -11.07 -25.19
N THR A 54 33.43 -10.59 -24.05
CA THR A 54 32.58 -9.86 -23.09
C THR A 54 32.94 -8.40 -23.08
N ILE A 55 32.02 -7.52 -23.45
CA ILE A 55 32.15 -6.08 -23.30
C ILE A 55 31.61 -5.73 -21.90
N PRO A 56 32.46 -5.17 -21.00
CA PRO A 56 32.02 -4.82 -19.65
C PRO A 56 30.97 -3.70 -19.65
N ALA A 57 30.12 -3.67 -18.60
CA ALA A 57 29.04 -2.70 -18.45
C ALA A 57 29.51 -1.23 -18.36
N ASP A 58 30.69 -0.98 -17.87
CA ASP A 58 31.27 0.37 -17.69
C ASP A 58 31.67 1.06 -18.99
N VAL A 59 31.92 0.27 -20.05
CA VAL A 59 32.27 0.81 -21.39
C VAL A 59 31.09 0.85 -22.37
N THR A 60 29.92 0.34 -21.97
CA THR A 60 28.71 0.40 -22.80
C THR A 60 27.87 1.62 -22.44
N PRO A 61 27.24 2.32 -23.42
CA PRO A 61 26.38 3.47 -23.15
C PRO A 61 25.23 3.13 -22.20
N GLU A 62 24.66 1.95 -22.36
CA GLU A 62 23.52 1.46 -21.56
C GLU A 62 23.95 0.79 -20.23
N ARG A 63 25.26 0.71 -19.97
CA ARG A 63 25.84 0.07 -18.77
C ARG A 63 25.41 -1.37 -18.56
N VAL A 64 25.31 -2.13 -19.66
CA VAL A 64 24.94 -3.55 -19.65
C VAL A 64 26.10 -4.39 -20.19
N PRO A 65 26.54 -5.45 -19.49
CA PRO A 65 27.53 -6.35 -20.00
C PRO A 65 27.00 -7.04 -21.25
N THR A 66 27.83 -7.12 -22.31
CA THR A 66 27.42 -7.69 -23.60
C THR A 66 28.34 -8.82 -23.97
N HIS A 67 27.80 -10.03 -24.10
CA HIS A 67 28.53 -11.22 -24.54
C HIS A 67 28.30 -11.41 -26.04
N ILE A 68 29.37 -11.41 -26.81
CA ILE A 68 29.37 -11.60 -28.27
C ILE A 68 29.86 -13.00 -28.58
N VAL A 69 29.05 -13.80 -29.26
CA VAL A 69 29.36 -15.15 -29.66
C VAL A 69 29.42 -15.22 -31.19
N ASP A 70 30.54 -15.64 -31.76
CA ASP A 70 30.72 -15.91 -33.20
C ASP A 70 30.46 -17.39 -33.46
N TYR A 71 29.58 -17.69 -34.39
CA TYR A 71 29.37 -19.08 -34.84
C TYR A 71 30.09 -19.35 -36.15
N SER A 72 30.78 -20.48 -36.22
CA SER A 72 31.50 -20.94 -37.43
C SER A 72 31.17 -22.38 -37.70
N GLU A 73 30.58 -22.66 -38.86
CA GLU A 73 30.27 -24.01 -39.32
C GLU A 73 31.51 -24.87 -39.57
N ALA A 74 32.68 -24.24 -39.80
CA ALA A 74 33.92 -24.97 -39.97
C ALA A 74 34.42 -25.61 -38.67
N GLU A 75 33.98 -25.12 -37.51
CA GLU A 75 34.46 -25.54 -36.20
C GLU A 75 33.32 -25.99 -35.24
N GLN A 76 32.07 -25.75 -35.59
CA GLN A 76 30.90 -26.02 -34.71
C GLN A 76 29.80 -26.80 -35.44
N THR A 77 29.04 -27.61 -34.69
CA THR A 77 27.92 -28.40 -35.20
C THR A 77 26.63 -27.60 -35.21
N ASP A 78 25.62 -28.12 -35.94
CA ASP A 78 24.31 -27.51 -35.98
C ASP A 78 23.61 -27.55 -34.59
N GLU A 79 23.89 -28.58 -33.78
CA GLU A 79 23.36 -28.64 -32.41
C GLU A 79 23.89 -27.49 -31.53
N GLN A 80 25.17 -27.13 -31.73
CA GLN A 80 25.76 -25.97 -31.03
C GLN A 80 25.14 -24.66 -31.50
N LEU A 81 24.84 -24.57 -32.81
CA LEU A 81 24.10 -23.42 -33.35
C LEU A 81 22.72 -23.25 -32.70
N PHE A 82 21.96 -24.35 -32.63
CA PHE A 82 20.63 -24.32 -32.04
C PHE A 82 20.65 -23.95 -30.55
N GLN A 83 21.66 -24.43 -29.81
CA GLN A 83 21.87 -24.04 -28.42
C GLN A 83 22.18 -22.54 -28.27
N GLU A 84 22.99 -21.98 -29.16
CA GLU A 84 23.33 -20.55 -29.13
C GLU A 84 22.12 -19.67 -29.55
N ILE A 85 21.30 -20.13 -30.54
CA ILE A 85 20.05 -19.46 -30.91
C ILE A 85 19.08 -19.41 -29.72
N THR A 86 18.92 -20.53 -29.02
CA THR A 86 18.00 -20.60 -27.85
C THR A 86 18.45 -19.72 -26.67
N LYS A 87 19.76 -19.50 -26.50
CA LYS A 87 20.33 -18.67 -25.42
C LYS A 87 20.44 -17.19 -25.80
N ALA A 88 20.35 -16.85 -27.08
CA ALA A 88 20.56 -15.50 -27.55
C ALA A 88 19.44 -14.55 -27.14
N ASN A 89 19.77 -13.37 -26.64
CA ASN A 89 18.82 -12.28 -26.40
C ASN A 89 18.60 -11.44 -27.67
N VAL A 90 19.58 -11.43 -28.61
CA VAL A 90 19.47 -10.78 -29.92
C VAL A 90 20.31 -11.55 -30.92
N ILE A 91 19.86 -11.65 -32.16
CA ILE A 91 20.60 -12.34 -33.25
C ILE A 91 20.92 -11.36 -34.35
N CYS A 92 22.20 -11.22 -34.68
CA CYS A 92 22.68 -10.41 -35.78
C CYS A 92 22.94 -11.26 -37.02
N ILE A 93 22.11 -11.09 -38.07
CA ILE A 93 22.26 -11.79 -39.36
C ILE A 93 23.13 -10.95 -40.27
N VAL A 94 24.38 -11.41 -40.50
CA VAL A 94 25.36 -10.69 -41.32
C VAL A 94 25.28 -11.15 -42.79
N TYR A 95 25.07 -10.22 -43.70
CA TYR A 95 25.17 -10.41 -45.15
C TYR A 95 26.23 -9.48 -45.75
N SER A 96 26.67 -9.74 -46.98
CA SER A 96 27.59 -8.87 -47.72
C SER A 96 26.83 -8.04 -48.74
N VAL A 97 26.92 -6.69 -48.64
CA VAL A 97 26.12 -5.76 -49.48
C VAL A 97 26.42 -5.91 -50.99
N ASN A 98 27.60 -6.40 -51.36
CA ASN A 98 27.98 -6.66 -52.74
C ASN A 98 27.65 -8.07 -53.23
N ASN A 99 26.94 -8.90 -52.41
CA ASN A 99 26.64 -10.30 -52.76
C ASN A 99 25.14 -10.58 -52.62
N LYS A 100 24.42 -10.59 -53.74
CA LYS A 100 22.96 -10.80 -53.80
C LYS A 100 22.53 -12.14 -53.19
N THR A 101 23.29 -13.21 -53.40
CA THR A 101 22.96 -14.54 -52.83
C THR A 101 23.06 -14.53 -51.30
N SER A 102 23.91 -13.72 -50.69
CA SER A 102 23.95 -13.57 -49.22
C SER A 102 22.71 -12.86 -48.68
N ILE A 103 22.12 -11.93 -49.43
CA ILE A 103 20.88 -11.21 -49.10
C ILE A 103 19.68 -12.18 -49.24
N GLU A 104 19.61 -12.95 -50.34
CA GLU A 104 18.56 -13.93 -50.58
C GLU A 104 18.50 -15.01 -49.47
N LYS A 105 19.66 -15.41 -48.92
CA LYS A 105 19.75 -16.36 -47.82
C LYS A 105 19.16 -15.84 -46.52
N VAL A 106 19.05 -14.55 -46.30
CA VAL A 106 18.43 -13.98 -45.11
C VAL A 106 17.01 -14.50 -44.97
N THR A 107 16.20 -14.44 -46.06
CA THR A 107 14.79 -14.84 -46.04
C THR A 107 14.55 -16.32 -46.35
N SER A 108 15.42 -16.93 -47.17
CA SER A 108 15.23 -18.32 -47.59
C SER A 108 15.77 -19.35 -46.58
N HIS A 109 16.64 -18.93 -45.69
CA HIS A 109 17.30 -19.85 -44.77
C HIS A 109 17.37 -19.36 -43.33
N TRP A 110 17.94 -18.14 -43.08
CA TRP A 110 18.22 -17.70 -41.72
C TRP A 110 16.99 -17.41 -40.90
N ILE A 111 16.05 -16.63 -41.41
CA ILE A 111 14.80 -16.31 -40.67
C ILE A 111 13.99 -17.57 -40.37
N PRO A 112 13.73 -18.50 -41.32
CA PRO A 112 13.06 -19.76 -41.02
C PRO A 112 13.77 -20.58 -39.94
N LEU A 113 15.12 -20.76 -40.08
CA LEU A 113 15.91 -21.52 -39.12
C LEU A 113 15.82 -20.98 -37.70
N ILE A 114 15.89 -19.66 -37.54
CA ILE A 114 15.79 -19.00 -36.24
C ILE A 114 14.37 -19.19 -35.69
N THR A 115 13.35 -18.97 -36.51
CA THR A 115 11.95 -19.11 -36.11
C THR A 115 11.58 -20.53 -35.67
N GLU A 116 12.18 -21.54 -36.30
CA GLU A 116 11.97 -22.96 -35.94
C GLU A 116 12.66 -23.35 -34.62
N ASN A 117 13.74 -22.66 -34.24
CA ASN A 117 14.56 -22.99 -33.08
C ASN A 117 14.42 -22.00 -31.91
N THR A 118 13.53 -21.02 -32.01
CA THR A 118 13.15 -20.14 -30.91
C THR A 118 11.77 -20.52 -30.37
N ASP A 119 11.54 -20.35 -29.07
CA ASP A 119 10.24 -20.58 -28.48
C ASP A 119 9.20 -19.64 -29.11
N LYS A 120 8.00 -20.19 -29.39
CA LYS A 120 6.91 -19.43 -30.06
C LYS A 120 6.46 -18.20 -29.27
N ASP A 121 6.68 -18.21 -27.98
CA ASP A 121 6.33 -17.12 -27.06
C ASP A 121 7.49 -16.13 -26.84
N SER A 122 8.74 -16.54 -27.14
CA SER A 122 9.95 -15.71 -27.01
C SER A 122 10.30 -15.09 -28.37
N ARG A 123 10.03 -13.79 -28.53
CA ARG A 123 10.43 -13.04 -29.73
C ARG A 123 11.85 -12.51 -29.58
N VAL A 124 12.83 -13.29 -30.04
CA VAL A 124 14.23 -12.81 -30.11
C VAL A 124 14.35 -11.77 -31.23
N PRO A 125 14.77 -10.53 -30.93
CA PRO A 125 14.95 -9.48 -31.94
C PRO A 125 16.07 -9.81 -32.91
N LEU A 126 15.86 -9.50 -34.19
CA LEU A 126 16.82 -9.72 -35.26
C LEU A 126 17.39 -8.37 -35.75
N ILE A 127 18.72 -8.31 -35.91
CA ILE A 127 19.40 -7.18 -36.55
C ILE A 127 19.99 -7.65 -37.87
N LEU A 128 19.65 -6.99 -38.95
CA LEU A 128 20.31 -7.21 -40.25
C LEU A 128 21.57 -6.39 -40.37
N VAL A 129 22.68 -7.01 -40.75
CA VAL A 129 24.00 -6.38 -40.80
C VAL A 129 24.58 -6.49 -42.21
N GLY A 130 24.48 -5.40 -42.96
CA GLY A 130 25.07 -5.28 -44.30
C GLY A 130 26.57 -4.93 -44.22
N ASN A 131 27.47 -5.92 -44.22
CA ASN A 131 28.90 -5.68 -44.15
C ASN A 131 29.48 -5.42 -45.54
N LYS A 132 30.70 -4.87 -45.57
CA LYS A 132 31.49 -4.49 -46.76
C LYS A 132 30.87 -3.34 -47.55
N SER A 133 30.25 -2.37 -46.85
CA SER A 133 29.69 -1.18 -47.47
C SER A 133 30.72 -0.31 -48.19
N ASP A 134 32.03 -0.56 -47.97
CA ASP A 134 33.14 0.04 -48.68
C ASP A 134 33.30 -0.44 -50.15
N LEU A 135 32.60 -1.52 -50.53
CA LEU A 135 32.71 -2.13 -51.88
C LEU A 135 31.57 -1.72 -52.82
N VAL A 136 30.64 -0.92 -52.36
CA VAL A 136 29.44 -0.48 -53.11
C VAL A 136 29.26 1.05 -53.03
N GLU A 137 28.79 1.66 -54.12
CA GLU A 137 28.49 3.11 -54.14
C GLU A 137 27.07 3.39 -53.63
N HIS A 138 26.18 2.42 -53.78
CA HIS A 138 24.76 2.58 -53.40
C HIS A 138 24.42 1.60 -52.26
N SER A 139 23.55 2.08 -51.37
CA SER A 139 23.04 1.28 -50.24
C SER A 139 22.18 0.09 -50.72
N SER A 140 22.26 -1.03 -50.01
CA SER A 140 21.38 -2.20 -50.22
C SER A 140 19.98 -2.02 -49.61
N MET A 141 19.70 -0.89 -48.99
CA MET A 141 18.48 -0.64 -48.24
C MET A 141 17.20 -0.80 -49.08
N ASP A 142 17.23 -0.46 -50.36
CA ASP A 142 16.06 -0.65 -51.26
C ASP A 142 15.65 -2.12 -51.38
N THR A 143 16.62 -3.03 -51.25
CA THR A 143 16.37 -4.49 -51.27
C THR A 143 15.99 -5.03 -49.89
N ILE A 144 16.50 -4.41 -48.83
CA ILE A 144 16.29 -4.86 -47.43
C ILE A 144 14.99 -4.36 -46.84
N LEU A 145 14.56 -3.12 -47.14
CA LEU A 145 13.30 -2.55 -46.64
C LEU A 145 12.07 -3.43 -46.87
N PRO A 146 11.87 -4.06 -48.05
CA PRO A 146 10.78 -5.01 -48.25
C PRO A 146 10.88 -6.26 -47.38
N ILE A 147 12.09 -6.70 -47.01
CA ILE A 147 12.34 -7.84 -46.12
C ILE A 147 11.92 -7.44 -44.67
N MET A 148 12.39 -6.29 -44.21
CA MET A 148 12.03 -5.79 -42.88
C MET A 148 10.53 -5.57 -42.73
N ASN A 149 9.87 -5.04 -43.75
CA ASN A 149 8.42 -4.82 -43.73
C ASN A 149 7.62 -6.13 -43.67
N ARG A 150 8.20 -7.26 -44.12
CA ARG A 150 7.55 -8.59 -44.10
C ARG A 150 7.79 -9.34 -42.81
N HIS A 151 8.89 -9.10 -42.12
CA HIS A 151 9.34 -9.80 -40.93
C HIS A 151 9.44 -8.85 -39.75
N SER A 152 8.43 -8.85 -38.88
CA SER A 152 8.28 -7.93 -37.75
C SER A 152 9.30 -8.21 -36.63
N GLU A 153 10.01 -9.32 -36.67
CA GLU A 153 11.10 -9.71 -35.78
C GLU A 153 12.39 -8.91 -36.02
N ILE A 154 12.50 -8.30 -37.23
CA ILE A 154 13.67 -7.50 -37.59
C ILE A 154 13.50 -6.08 -37.03
N GLU A 155 14.28 -5.79 -36.00
CA GLU A 155 14.24 -4.47 -35.33
C GLU A 155 14.90 -3.36 -36.17
N THR A 156 16.03 -3.67 -36.79
CA THR A 156 16.76 -2.69 -37.60
C THR A 156 17.71 -3.34 -38.60
N CYS A 157 18.22 -2.53 -39.56
CA CYS A 157 19.29 -2.90 -40.45
C CYS A 157 20.43 -1.87 -40.37
N VAL A 158 21.65 -2.34 -40.25
CA VAL A 158 22.84 -1.47 -40.18
C VAL A 158 23.83 -1.87 -41.29
N GLU A 159 24.20 -0.92 -42.14
CA GLU A 159 25.28 -1.11 -43.12
C GLU A 159 26.62 -0.72 -42.52
N CYS A 160 27.55 -1.71 -42.44
CA CYS A 160 28.84 -1.58 -41.80
C CYS A 160 29.97 -1.85 -42.77
N SER A 161 31.18 -1.44 -42.41
CA SER A 161 32.40 -1.90 -43.02
C SER A 161 33.45 -2.22 -41.94
N ALA A 162 33.81 -3.49 -41.82
CA ALA A 162 34.90 -3.88 -40.94
C ALA A 162 36.23 -3.23 -41.37
N LYS A 163 36.43 -3.06 -42.70
CA LYS A 163 37.65 -2.49 -43.26
C LYS A 163 37.87 -1.02 -42.92
N ASN A 164 36.81 -0.23 -42.97
CA ASN A 164 36.84 1.20 -42.71
C ASN A 164 36.36 1.58 -41.30
N LEU A 165 36.07 0.60 -40.47
CA LEU A 165 35.51 0.75 -39.12
C LEU A 165 34.19 1.52 -39.10
N LYS A 166 33.46 1.52 -40.23
CA LYS A 166 32.21 2.28 -40.35
C LYS A 166 31.05 1.58 -39.65
N ASN A 167 30.35 2.27 -38.80
CA ASN A 167 29.14 1.84 -38.11
C ASN A 167 29.27 0.54 -37.27
N ILE A 168 30.51 0.20 -36.81
CA ILE A 168 30.71 -1.01 -35.99
C ILE A 168 30.18 -0.80 -34.59
N SER A 169 30.51 0.31 -33.93
CA SER A 169 30.02 0.66 -32.61
C SER A 169 28.48 0.82 -32.60
N GLU A 170 27.94 1.45 -33.65
CA GLU A 170 26.51 1.61 -33.85
C GLU A 170 25.79 0.27 -33.98
N LEU A 171 26.35 -0.72 -34.64
CA LEU A 171 25.82 -2.08 -34.73
C LEU A 171 25.54 -2.66 -33.33
N PHE A 172 26.58 -2.66 -32.48
CA PHE A 172 26.46 -3.22 -31.14
C PHE A 172 25.58 -2.39 -30.22
N TYR A 173 25.56 -1.07 -30.39
CA TYR A 173 24.58 -0.20 -29.73
C TYR A 173 23.13 -0.56 -30.11
N TYR A 174 22.84 -0.77 -31.40
CA TYR A 174 21.50 -1.17 -31.84
C TYR A 174 21.15 -2.60 -31.36
N ALA A 175 22.14 -3.50 -31.26
CA ALA A 175 21.89 -4.82 -30.70
C ALA A 175 21.51 -4.75 -29.21
N GLN A 176 22.22 -3.97 -28.41
CA GLN A 176 21.83 -3.70 -27.01
C GLN A 176 20.47 -3.04 -26.90
N LYS A 177 20.23 -2.02 -27.73
CA LYS A 177 18.96 -1.29 -27.77
C LYS A 177 17.77 -2.20 -28.11
N ALA A 178 17.94 -3.15 -29.02
CA ALA A 178 16.89 -4.10 -29.41
C ALA A 178 16.51 -5.04 -28.25
N VAL A 179 17.45 -5.38 -27.36
CA VAL A 179 17.21 -6.18 -26.17
C VAL A 179 16.56 -5.33 -25.07
N LEU A 180 17.15 -4.17 -24.78
CA LEU A 180 16.70 -3.34 -23.67
C LEU A 180 15.40 -2.60 -23.96
N HIS A 181 15.11 -2.29 -25.21
CA HIS A 181 13.99 -1.48 -25.64
C HIS A 181 13.31 -2.08 -26.88
N PRO A 182 12.76 -3.28 -26.79
CA PRO A 182 12.16 -3.94 -27.96
C PRO A 182 10.97 -3.18 -28.51
N THR A 183 10.86 -3.06 -29.84
CA THR A 183 9.72 -2.41 -30.51
C THR A 183 8.51 -3.33 -30.57
N GLY A 184 8.74 -4.63 -30.65
CA GLY A 184 7.70 -5.64 -30.84
C GLY A 184 6.53 -5.59 -29.85
N PRO A 185 6.73 -5.41 -28.52
CA PRO A 185 5.63 -5.28 -27.57
C PRO A 185 4.83 -3.98 -27.70
N LEU A 186 5.47 -2.89 -28.16
CA LEU A 186 4.88 -1.56 -28.16
C LEU A 186 4.01 -1.30 -29.40
N TYR A 187 4.46 -1.74 -30.58
CA TYR A 187 3.98 -1.24 -31.87
C TYR A 187 3.73 -2.35 -32.89
N CYS A 188 2.73 -2.14 -33.76
CA CYS A 188 2.43 -3.00 -34.88
C CYS A 188 2.77 -2.26 -36.19
N PRO A 189 3.87 -2.62 -36.89
CA PRO A 189 4.28 -1.95 -38.13
C PRO A 189 3.22 -2.07 -39.24
N GLU A 190 2.49 -3.18 -39.30
CA GLU A 190 1.47 -3.45 -40.33
C GLU A 190 0.28 -2.47 -40.22
N ARG A 191 -0.17 -2.24 -38.96
CA ARG A 191 -1.29 -1.34 -38.67
C ARG A 191 -0.85 0.12 -38.51
N LYS A 192 0.44 0.35 -38.38
CA LYS A 192 1.05 1.67 -38.05
C LYS A 192 0.48 2.27 -36.77
N ASP A 193 0.22 1.43 -35.78
CA ASP A 193 -0.42 1.81 -34.53
C ASP A 193 0.20 1.08 -33.31
N MET A 194 0.03 1.64 -32.13
CA MET A 194 0.45 0.99 -30.89
C MET A 194 -0.39 -0.24 -30.58
N LYS A 195 0.21 -1.25 -29.96
CA LYS A 195 -0.49 -2.43 -29.51
C LYS A 195 -1.42 -2.12 -28.34
N PRO A 196 -2.54 -2.86 -28.17
CA PRO A 196 -3.52 -2.60 -27.11
C PRO A 196 -2.93 -2.61 -25.70
N LEU A 197 -1.97 -3.50 -25.41
CA LEU A 197 -1.29 -3.54 -24.10
C LEU A 197 -0.47 -2.29 -23.84
N CYS A 198 0.23 -1.77 -24.84
CA CYS A 198 0.98 -0.52 -24.74
C CYS A 198 0.02 0.66 -24.50
N VAL A 199 -1.08 0.75 -25.23
CA VAL A 199 -2.11 1.78 -25.04
C VAL A 199 -2.68 1.68 -23.61
N LYS A 200 -3.00 0.48 -23.13
CA LYS A 200 -3.51 0.27 -21.78
C LYS A 200 -2.51 0.72 -20.70
N ALA A 201 -1.23 0.36 -20.86
CA ALA A 201 -0.17 0.76 -19.94
C ALA A 201 0.02 2.27 -19.89
N LEU A 202 0.12 2.92 -21.06
CA LEU A 202 0.26 4.38 -21.17
C LEU A 202 -1.00 5.12 -20.68
N THR A 203 -2.19 4.57 -20.89
CA THR A 203 -3.44 5.13 -20.35
C THR A 203 -3.43 5.14 -18.84
N ARG A 204 -3.00 4.04 -18.19
CA ARG A 204 -2.84 4.02 -16.73
C ARG A 204 -1.81 5.07 -16.28
N ILE A 205 -0.66 5.17 -16.95
CA ILE A 205 0.38 6.15 -16.62
C ILE A 205 -0.16 7.57 -16.71
N PHE A 206 -0.92 7.88 -17.75
CA PHE A 206 -1.61 9.16 -17.91
C PHE A 206 -2.54 9.43 -16.72
N LYS A 207 -3.45 8.49 -16.42
CA LYS A 207 -4.40 8.61 -15.30
C LYS A 207 -3.74 8.77 -13.94
N VAL A 208 -2.61 8.09 -13.70
CA VAL A 208 -1.81 8.25 -12.46
C VAL A 208 -1.18 9.64 -12.40
N SER A 209 -0.76 10.20 -13.53
CA SER A 209 -0.07 11.49 -13.61
C SER A 209 -1.02 12.70 -13.65
N ASP A 210 -2.26 12.50 -14.07
CA ASP A 210 -3.37 13.46 -14.00
C ASP A 210 -3.84 13.52 -12.54
N LEU A 211 -3.41 14.52 -11.78
CA LEU A 211 -3.58 14.59 -10.33
C LEU A 211 -4.95 15.14 -9.91
N ASP A 212 -5.58 15.94 -10.74
CA ASP A 212 -6.90 16.55 -10.48
C ASP A 212 -8.06 15.88 -11.24
N ASN A 213 -7.75 14.87 -12.07
CA ASN A 213 -8.70 14.05 -12.83
C ASN A 213 -9.59 14.87 -13.81
N ASP A 214 -9.03 15.91 -14.40
CA ASP A 214 -9.72 16.73 -15.40
C ASP A 214 -9.57 16.16 -16.83
N GLY A 215 -8.71 15.13 -17.02
CA GLY A 215 -8.43 14.46 -18.28
C GLY A 215 -7.37 15.17 -19.12
N ILE A 216 -6.65 16.14 -18.56
CA ILE A 216 -5.63 16.95 -19.22
C ILE A 216 -4.41 17.03 -18.29
N LEU A 217 -3.22 16.70 -18.79
CA LEU A 217 -1.99 16.97 -18.04
C LEU A 217 -1.60 18.45 -18.22
N ASN A 218 -1.80 19.26 -17.20
CA ASN A 218 -1.39 20.65 -17.15
C ASN A 218 0.13 20.82 -17.00
N ASP A 219 0.65 22.05 -17.07
CA ASP A 219 2.09 22.34 -16.96
C ASP A 219 2.74 21.81 -15.67
N HIS A 220 2.01 21.80 -14.54
CA HIS A 220 2.52 21.29 -13.27
C HIS A 220 2.65 19.78 -13.31
N GLU A 221 1.64 19.07 -13.80
CA GLU A 221 1.60 17.62 -13.92
C GLU A 221 2.58 17.11 -14.97
N LEU A 222 2.69 17.80 -16.11
CA LEU A 222 3.72 17.51 -17.12
C LEU A 222 5.13 17.69 -16.56
N ASN A 223 5.36 18.73 -15.78
CA ASN A 223 6.66 18.96 -15.15
C ASN A 223 6.98 17.89 -14.09
N PHE A 224 5.98 17.48 -13.32
CA PHE A 224 6.07 16.36 -12.39
C PHE A 224 6.40 15.04 -13.12
N PHE A 225 5.65 14.75 -14.20
CA PHE A 225 5.87 13.57 -15.05
C PHE A 225 7.29 13.55 -15.65
N GLN A 226 7.73 14.67 -16.24
CA GLN A 226 9.07 14.79 -16.83
C GLN A 226 10.18 14.58 -15.78
N ARG A 227 10.06 15.19 -14.62
CA ARG A 227 11.02 14.98 -13.52
C ARG A 227 11.05 13.53 -13.09
N THR A 228 9.90 12.92 -12.94
CA THR A 228 9.75 11.53 -12.49
C THR A 228 10.39 10.55 -13.47
N CYS A 229 10.18 10.74 -14.78
CA CYS A 229 10.65 9.81 -15.80
C CYS A 229 12.09 10.07 -16.23
N PHE A 230 12.50 11.34 -16.38
CA PHE A 230 13.75 11.72 -17.02
C PHE A 230 14.70 12.53 -16.13
N ASN A 231 14.29 12.82 -14.89
CA ASN A 231 15.04 13.66 -13.97
C ASN A 231 15.43 15.05 -14.54
N ALA A 232 14.63 15.56 -15.48
CA ALA A 232 14.83 16.82 -16.15
C ALA A 232 13.54 17.65 -16.17
N PRO A 233 13.62 18.98 -16.08
CA PRO A 233 12.45 19.85 -16.24
C PRO A 233 11.96 19.85 -17.69
N LEU A 234 10.68 20.15 -17.89
CA LEU A 234 10.08 20.30 -19.21
C LEU A 234 10.65 21.54 -19.94
N GLU A 235 11.13 21.36 -21.16
CA GLU A 235 11.45 22.49 -22.06
C GLU A 235 10.17 23.05 -22.71
N LYS A 236 9.97 24.36 -22.61
CA LYS A 236 8.70 25.06 -22.97
C LYS A 236 8.41 25.19 -24.49
N ASN A 237 8.82 24.27 -25.33
CA ASN A 237 8.70 24.42 -26.80
C ASN A 237 7.88 23.30 -27.45
N MET A 238 6.68 22.96 -26.93
CA MET A 238 5.78 22.05 -27.63
C MET A 238 4.47 22.72 -27.98
N SER A 239 4.20 22.82 -29.31
CA SER A 239 2.99 23.50 -29.86
C SER A 239 1.92 22.53 -30.40
N ASP A 240 2.20 21.24 -30.57
CA ASP A 240 1.26 20.30 -31.16
C ASP A 240 0.72 19.28 -30.13
N GLY A 241 -0.60 19.22 -30.02
CA GLY A 241 -1.33 18.30 -29.13
C GLY A 241 -1.80 18.92 -27.81
N VAL A 242 -1.70 20.22 -27.67
CA VAL A 242 -2.14 21.00 -26.51
C VAL A 242 -3.56 21.49 -26.70
N CYS A 243 -4.47 21.10 -25.80
CA CYS A 243 -5.81 21.69 -25.66
C CYS A 243 -5.83 22.44 -24.32
N ASP A 244 -6.30 23.69 -24.33
CA ASP A 244 -6.45 24.53 -23.13
C ASP A 244 -5.22 24.60 -22.18
N ASN A 245 -4.00 24.70 -22.74
CA ASN A 245 -2.71 24.69 -22.04
C ASN A 245 -2.28 23.35 -21.42
N GLY A 246 -2.82 22.21 -21.85
CA GLY A 246 -2.41 20.90 -21.32
C GLY A 246 -2.47 19.78 -22.37
N LEU A 247 -1.91 18.64 -22.04
CA LEU A 247 -1.81 17.46 -22.91
C LEU A 247 -2.94 16.48 -22.59
N THR A 248 -3.84 16.25 -23.55
CA THR A 248 -4.92 15.24 -23.41
C THR A 248 -4.37 13.82 -23.54
N LEU A 249 -5.15 12.81 -23.09
CA LEU A 249 -4.79 11.40 -23.27
C LEU A 249 -4.48 11.06 -24.74
N LYS A 250 -5.28 11.57 -25.69
CA LYS A 250 -5.03 11.37 -27.12
C LYS A 250 -3.69 11.96 -27.54
N GLY A 251 -3.38 13.18 -27.08
CA GLY A 251 -2.10 13.85 -27.34
C GLY A 251 -0.93 13.09 -26.74
N PHE A 252 -1.07 12.58 -25.52
CA PHE A 252 -0.07 11.76 -24.84
C PHE A 252 0.22 10.46 -25.60
N LEU A 253 -0.80 9.72 -25.99
CA LEU A 253 -0.64 8.51 -26.80
C LEU A 253 -0.06 8.79 -28.18
N PHE A 254 -0.48 9.87 -28.83
CA PHE A 254 0.09 10.30 -30.11
C PHE A 254 1.58 10.64 -30.01
N LEU A 255 1.98 11.34 -28.95
CA LEU A 255 3.38 11.67 -28.70
C LEU A 255 4.24 10.40 -28.56
N HIS A 256 3.80 9.41 -27.81
CA HIS A 256 4.49 8.11 -27.69
C HIS A 256 4.52 7.34 -29.02
N THR A 257 3.44 7.41 -29.81
CA THR A 257 3.42 6.85 -31.17
C THR A 257 4.51 7.49 -32.04
N LEU A 258 4.65 8.81 -31.98
CA LEU A 258 5.71 9.53 -32.73
C LEU A 258 7.12 9.15 -32.24
N PHE A 259 7.33 8.98 -30.95
CA PHE A 259 8.63 8.52 -30.42
C PHE A 259 8.98 7.16 -31.01
N ILE A 260 8.04 6.20 -30.99
CA ILE A 260 8.25 4.86 -31.53
C ILE A 260 8.52 4.90 -33.04
N GLN A 261 7.71 5.61 -33.82
CA GLN A 261 7.84 5.73 -35.27
C GLN A 261 9.16 6.40 -35.70
N ARG A 262 9.70 7.29 -34.86
CA ARG A 262 11.00 7.96 -35.10
C ARG A 262 12.19 7.16 -34.54
N GLY A 263 11.99 5.92 -34.13
CA GLY A 263 13.03 5.05 -33.57
C GLY A 263 13.49 5.44 -32.16
N ARG A 264 12.72 6.27 -31.44
CA ARG A 264 13.00 6.70 -30.05
C ARG A 264 12.16 5.92 -29.03
N HIS A 265 12.03 4.61 -29.26
CA HIS A 265 11.23 3.75 -28.38
C HIS A 265 11.82 3.60 -26.98
N GLU A 266 13.12 3.86 -26.78
CA GLU A 266 13.74 3.96 -25.46
C GLU A 266 13.05 4.97 -24.55
N THR A 267 12.55 6.09 -25.10
CA THR A 267 11.81 7.10 -24.33
C THR A 267 10.52 6.52 -23.76
N THR A 268 9.77 5.76 -24.57
CA THR A 268 8.54 5.09 -24.13
C THR A 268 8.85 4.00 -23.09
N TRP A 269 9.91 3.21 -23.29
CA TRP A 269 10.33 2.20 -22.32
C TRP A 269 10.80 2.81 -20.98
N THR A 270 11.51 3.92 -21.01
CA THR A 270 11.90 4.65 -19.79
C THR A 270 10.68 5.01 -18.96
N VAL A 271 9.63 5.52 -19.62
CA VAL A 271 8.35 5.85 -18.97
C VAL A 271 7.70 4.58 -18.41
N LEU A 272 7.53 3.53 -19.22
CA LEU A 272 6.91 2.27 -18.82
C LEU A 272 7.60 1.65 -17.60
N ARG A 273 8.93 1.50 -17.67
CA ARG A 273 9.72 0.91 -16.56
C ARG A 273 9.69 1.76 -15.30
N ARG A 274 9.68 3.09 -15.44
CA ARG A 274 9.54 3.98 -14.27
C ARG A 274 8.24 3.75 -13.52
N PHE A 275 7.16 3.41 -14.25
CA PHE A 275 5.86 3.08 -13.68
C PHE A 275 5.66 1.60 -13.36
N GLY A 276 6.74 0.81 -13.36
CA GLY A 276 6.77 -0.57 -12.90
C GLY A 276 6.45 -1.64 -13.94
N TYR A 277 6.38 -1.30 -15.23
CA TYR A 277 6.11 -2.27 -16.30
C TYR A 277 7.37 -3.04 -16.70
N ASP A 278 7.21 -4.33 -16.95
CA ASP A 278 8.21 -5.23 -17.53
C ASP A 278 8.16 -5.26 -19.07
N ASP A 279 8.92 -6.17 -19.67
CA ASP A 279 9.03 -6.28 -21.12
C ASP A 279 7.78 -6.86 -21.80
N ASP A 280 6.91 -7.53 -21.03
CA ASP A 280 5.59 -8.04 -21.47
C ASP A 280 4.46 -7.01 -21.31
N LEU A 281 4.80 -5.82 -20.83
CA LEU A 281 3.86 -4.73 -20.49
C LEU A 281 2.89 -5.09 -19.37
N GLU A 282 3.31 -5.95 -18.47
CA GLU A 282 2.66 -6.22 -17.21
C GLU A 282 3.41 -5.51 -16.06
N LEU A 283 2.71 -5.26 -14.94
CA LEU A 283 3.37 -4.68 -13.78
C LEU A 283 4.25 -5.74 -13.11
N ASN A 284 5.54 -5.42 -12.97
CA ASN A 284 6.53 -6.32 -12.40
C ASN A 284 6.15 -6.76 -10.98
N GLN A 285 6.33 -8.06 -10.68
CA GLN A 285 6.01 -8.63 -9.37
C GLN A 285 6.80 -7.96 -8.24
N ASP A 286 8.06 -7.61 -8.44
CA ASP A 286 8.88 -6.90 -7.45
C ASP A 286 8.37 -5.47 -7.21
N TYR A 287 7.76 -4.85 -8.23
CA TYR A 287 7.10 -3.56 -8.10
C TYR A 287 5.79 -3.67 -7.30
N LEU A 288 4.95 -4.66 -7.58
CA LEU A 288 3.67 -4.86 -6.89
C LEU A 288 3.85 -5.38 -5.46
N PHE A 289 4.81 -6.26 -5.24
CA PHE A 289 5.04 -6.96 -3.97
C PHE A 289 6.45 -6.73 -3.42
N PRO A 290 6.82 -5.47 -3.11
CA PRO A 290 8.12 -5.18 -2.52
C PRO A 290 8.31 -5.95 -1.20
N PRO A 291 9.53 -6.40 -0.89
CA PRO A 291 9.79 -7.22 0.28
C PRO A 291 9.47 -6.48 1.59
N LEU A 292 8.59 -7.08 2.40
CA LEU A 292 8.21 -6.57 3.72
C LEU A 292 8.46 -7.64 4.79
N LYS A 293 9.30 -7.33 5.78
CA LYS A 293 9.58 -8.24 6.89
C LYS A 293 8.52 -8.09 7.97
N LEU A 294 7.77 -9.16 8.23
CA LEU A 294 6.73 -9.21 9.27
C LEU A 294 7.20 -10.11 10.42
N PRO A 295 7.56 -9.53 11.59
CA PRO A 295 7.83 -10.30 12.80
C PRO A 295 6.57 -11.02 13.31
N ALA A 296 6.74 -12.14 13.95
CA ALA A 296 5.64 -12.85 14.62
C ALA A 296 4.95 -11.95 15.67
N ASP A 297 3.63 -12.05 15.80
CA ASP A 297 2.80 -11.29 16.76
C ASP A 297 2.79 -9.75 16.50
N SER A 298 3.19 -9.33 15.28
CA SER A 298 3.08 -7.96 14.80
C SER A 298 1.89 -7.83 13.83
N THR A 299 1.36 -6.61 13.66
CA THR A 299 0.33 -6.28 12.69
C THR A 299 0.80 -5.19 11.75
N THR A 300 0.12 -5.00 10.65
CA THR A 300 0.41 -4.00 9.64
C THR A 300 -0.65 -2.90 9.66
N GLU A 301 -0.21 -1.66 9.58
CA GLU A 301 -1.06 -0.48 9.56
C GLU A 301 -0.56 0.51 8.50
N LEU A 302 -1.44 1.29 7.92
CA LEU A 302 -1.06 2.41 7.06
C LEU A 302 -0.32 3.47 7.88
N ASN A 303 0.71 4.07 7.31
CA ASN A 303 1.36 5.22 7.93
C ASN A 303 0.73 6.55 7.47
N HIS A 304 1.23 7.65 8.02
CA HIS A 304 0.70 8.98 7.71
C HIS A 304 0.80 9.34 6.21
N ASN A 305 1.92 9.00 5.56
CA ASN A 305 2.11 9.29 4.14
C ASN A 305 1.14 8.52 3.25
N ALA A 306 0.88 7.25 3.59
CA ALA A 306 -0.13 6.45 2.88
C ALA A 306 -1.54 7.02 3.09
N TYR A 307 -1.88 7.49 4.29
CA TYR A 307 -3.17 8.15 4.52
C TYR A 307 -3.30 9.45 3.71
N LEU A 308 -2.27 10.29 3.64
CA LEU A 308 -2.29 11.50 2.82
C LEU A 308 -2.44 11.20 1.34
N PHE A 309 -1.72 10.18 0.86
CA PHE A 309 -1.87 9.72 -0.52
C PHE A 309 -3.29 9.21 -0.81
N LEU A 310 -3.83 8.36 0.05
CA LEU A 310 -5.19 7.83 -0.11
C LEU A 310 -6.25 8.94 -0.02
N GLN A 311 -6.02 9.96 0.81
CA GLN A 311 -6.85 11.15 0.83
C GLN A 311 -6.81 11.88 -0.53
N SER A 312 -5.62 12.11 -1.08
CA SER A 312 -5.51 12.78 -2.39
C SER A 312 -6.18 11.97 -3.51
N VAL A 313 -6.11 10.62 -3.45
CA VAL A 313 -6.83 9.74 -4.38
C VAL A 313 -8.34 9.85 -4.22
N PHE A 314 -8.83 9.92 -2.98
CA PHE A 314 -10.26 10.14 -2.71
C PHE A 314 -10.72 11.49 -3.25
N ASP A 315 -10.04 12.59 -2.88
CA ASP A 315 -10.38 13.96 -3.28
C ASP A 315 -10.37 14.14 -4.81
N LYS A 316 -9.49 13.41 -5.51
CA LYS A 316 -9.39 13.36 -6.97
C LYS A 316 -10.63 12.75 -7.63
N HIS A 317 -11.28 11.74 -7.00
CA HIS A 317 -12.39 10.99 -7.58
C HIS A 317 -13.76 11.39 -7.02
N ASP A 318 -13.84 12.06 -5.87
CA ASP A 318 -15.05 12.70 -5.33
C ASP A 318 -15.35 13.99 -6.11
N LYS A 319 -15.98 13.83 -7.29
CA LYS A 319 -16.17 14.91 -8.28
C LYS A 319 -17.24 15.91 -7.84
N ASP A 320 -18.28 15.45 -7.18
CA ASP A 320 -19.38 16.29 -6.68
C ASP A 320 -19.11 16.85 -5.28
N ARG A 321 -18.03 16.40 -4.62
CA ARG A 321 -17.57 16.85 -3.30
C ARG A 321 -18.59 16.63 -2.18
N ASP A 322 -19.33 15.54 -2.27
CA ASP A 322 -20.28 15.15 -1.22
C ASP A 322 -19.63 14.37 -0.06
N CYS A 323 -18.31 14.15 -0.12
CA CYS A 323 -17.49 13.36 0.80
C CYS A 323 -17.85 11.87 0.81
N ALA A 324 -18.40 11.35 -0.28
CA ALA A 324 -18.62 9.93 -0.50
C ALA A 324 -18.29 9.54 -1.94
N LEU A 325 -17.98 8.28 -2.18
CA LEU A 325 -17.78 7.75 -3.53
C LEU A 325 -19.04 7.04 -4.00
N SER A 326 -19.66 7.57 -5.02
CA SER A 326 -20.73 6.91 -5.77
C SER A 326 -20.21 5.65 -6.46
N PRO A 327 -21.06 4.73 -6.93
CA PRO A 327 -20.63 3.56 -7.70
C PRO A 327 -19.90 3.91 -9.00
N GLU A 328 -20.17 5.09 -9.59
CA GLU A 328 -19.48 5.57 -10.78
C GLU A 328 -18.08 6.08 -10.47
N GLU A 329 -17.94 6.89 -9.44
CA GLU A 329 -16.65 7.39 -8.96
C GLU A 329 -15.76 6.26 -8.43
N THR A 330 -16.34 5.27 -7.77
CA THR A 330 -15.62 4.06 -7.35
C THR A 330 -15.09 3.28 -8.56
N ARG A 331 -15.86 3.17 -9.64
CA ARG A 331 -15.37 2.54 -10.90
C ARG A 331 -14.28 3.35 -11.56
N ASP A 332 -14.39 4.67 -11.59
CA ASP A 332 -13.38 5.57 -12.13
C ASP A 332 -12.06 5.45 -11.36
N LEU A 333 -12.13 5.41 -10.03
CA LEU A 333 -10.98 5.19 -9.14
C LEU A 333 -10.24 3.88 -9.46
N PHE A 334 -10.98 2.79 -9.71
CA PHE A 334 -10.41 1.49 -9.97
C PHE A 334 -10.22 1.16 -11.46
N ASP A 335 -10.43 2.11 -12.37
CA ASP A 335 -10.21 1.89 -13.80
C ASP A 335 -8.73 1.65 -14.17
N VAL A 336 -7.80 2.02 -13.29
CA VAL A 336 -6.36 1.70 -13.42
C VAL A 336 -6.01 0.26 -13.01
N PHE A 337 -6.97 -0.51 -12.48
CA PHE A 337 -6.79 -1.90 -12.07
C PHE A 337 -7.19 -2.87 -13.19
N PRO A 338 -6.64 -4.08 -13.24
CA PRO A 338 -7.07 -5.12 -14.18
C PRO A 338 -8.43 -5.73 -13.83
N TYR A 339 -8.90 -5.55 -12.58
CA TYR A 339 -10.16 -6.07 -12.04
C TYR A 339 -10.71 -5.11 -10.98
N MET A 340 -11.99 -5.24 -10.63
CA MET A 340 -12.60 -4.46 -9.55
C MET A 340 -12.14 -5.00 -8.19
N PRO A 341 -11.36 -4.24 -7.39
CA PRO A 341 -10.80 -4.72 -6.12
C PRO A 341 -11.84 -4.93 -5.03
N TRP A 342 -12.92 -4.15 -5.05
CA TRP A 342 -13.96 -4.13 -4.02
C TRP A 342 -15.23 -4.80 -4.50
N GLY A 343 -15.63 -5.85 -3.81
CA GLY A 343 -16.89 -6.52 -4.05
C GLY A 343 -18.08 -5.79 -3.38
N PRO A 344 -19.32 -6.27 -3.61
CA PRO A 344 -20.52 -5.67 -3.05
C PRO A 344 -20.62 -5.77 -1.51
N ASP A 345 -19.87 -6.67 -0.88
CA ASP A 345 -19.74 -6.84 0.55
C ASP A 345 -19.07 -5.64 1.25
N VAL A 346 -18.24 -4.88 0.52
CA VAL A 346 -17.57 -3.67 1.06
C VAL A 346 -18.59 -2.64 1.55
N TYR A 347 -19.69 -2.46 0.84
CA TYR A 347 -20.75 -1.55 1.24
C TYR A 347 -21.38 -1.92 2.60
N ASN A 348 -21.25 -3.19 3.03
CA ASN A 348 -21.72 -3.69 4.32
C ASN A 348 -20.60 -3.88 5.36
N THR A 349 -19.37 -3.57 4.97
CA THR A 349 -18.17 -3.65 5.82
C THR A 349 -17.79 -2.30 6.43
N VAL A 350 -18.10 -1.20 5.74
CA VAL A 350 -17.68 0.15 6.12
C VAL A 350 -18.86 1.12 6.19
N CYS A 351 -18.61 2.32 6.69
CA CYS A 351 -19.62 3.37 6.77
C CYS A 351 -20.01 3.89 5.38
N THR A 352 -21.31 4.00 5.15
CA THR A 352 -21.90 4.56 3.94
C THR A 352 -22.85 5.72 4.30
N ASN A 353 -23.08 6.63 3.34
CA ASN A 353 -24.11 7.67 3.48
C ASN A 353 -25.54 7.10 3.34
N ASP A 354 -26.53 7.97 3.32
CA ASP A 354 -27.95 7.57 3.21
C ASP A 354 -28.30 6.98 1.82
N GLN A 355 -27.52 7.26 0.81
CA GLN A 355 -27.64 6.70 -0.54
C GLN A 355 -26.96 5.33 -0.67
N GLY A 356 -26.20 4.89 0.33
CA GLY A 356 -25.42 3.67 0.33
C GLY A 356 -24.01 3.83 -0.26
N TRP A 357 -23.55 5.06 -0.55
CA TRP A 357 -22.24 5.34 -1.08
C TRP A 357 -21.17 5.33 0.01
N ILE A 358 -19.94 4.97 -0.33
CA ILE A 358 -18.83 4.83 0.62
C ILE A 358 -18.36 6.22 1.03
N THR A 359 -18.56 6.58 2.30
CA THR A 359 -18.05 7.85 2.83
C THR A 359 -16.52 7.89 2.88
N TYR A 360 -15.92 9.07 2.94
CA TYR A 360 -14.47 9.24 3.15
C TYR A 360 -13.95 8.38 4.32
N GLN A 361 -14.65 8.39 5.45
CA GLN A 361 -14.31 7.55 6.60
C GLN A 361 -14.44 6.04 6.29
N GLY A 362 -15.45 5.65 5.51
CA GLY A 362 -15.63 4.29 5.03
C GLY A 362 -14.51 3.84 4.09
N TYR A 363 -14.12 4.72 3.18
CA TYR A 363 -13.00 4.51 2.26
C TYR A 363 -11.68 4.24 3.01
N LEU A 364 -11.30 5.10 3.94
CA LEU A 364 -10.09 4.90 4.74
C LEU A 364 -10.17 3.65 5.64
N SER A 365 -11.38 3.33 6.14
CA SER A 365 -11.62 2.12 6.92
C SER A 365 -11.37 0.85 6.08
N GLN A 366 -11.82 0.84 4.82
CA GLN A 366 -11.60 -0.29 3.92
C GLN A 366 -10.11 -0.51 3.60
N TRP A 367 -9.38 0.56 3.33
CA TRP A 367 -7.92 0.49 3.15
C TRP A 367 -7.21 -0.01 4.40
N THR A 368 -7.63 0.46 5.57
CA THR A 368 -7.10 -0.01 6.87
C THR A 368 -7.39 -1.49 7.09
N LEU A 369 -8.58 -1.97 6.74
CA LEU A 369 -8.97 -3.38 6.80
C LEU A 369 -8.08 -4.24 5.90
N THR A 370 -7.94 -3.84 4.64
CA THR A 370 -7.09 -4.55 3.67
C THR A 370 -5.65 -4.64 4.17
N THR A 371 -5.09 -3.53 4.67
CA THR A 371 -3.71 -3.50 5.21
C THR A 371 -3.55 -4.42 6.43
N TYR A 372 -4.57 -4.51 7.28
CA TYR A 372 -4.52 -5.32 8.50
C TYR A 372 -4.68 -6.82 8.22
N LEU A 373 -5.56 -7.21 7.29
CA LEU A 373 -5.86 -8.61 6.98
C LEU A 373 -4.91 -9.20 5.94
N ASP A 374 -4.58 -8.44 4.90
CA ASP A 374 -3.78 -8.87 3.76
C ASP A 374 -2.91 -7.70 3.26
N VAL A 375 -1.74 -7.56 3.85
CA VAL A 375 -0.81 -6.49 3.49
C VAL A 375 -0.28 -6.62 2.07
N GLN A 376 -0.14 -7.83 1.53
CA GLN A 376 0.33 -8.05 0.17
C GLN A 376 -0.66 -7.44 -0.85
N ARG A 377 -1.95 -7.68 -0.63
CA ARG A 377 -3.01 -7.06 -1.44
C ARG A 377 -3.02 -5.53 -1.29
N CYS A 378 -2.74 -5.00 -0.11
CA CYS A 378 -2.60 -3.55 0.08
C CYS A 378 -1.43 -2.99 -0.73
N LEU A 379 -0.27 -3.66 -0.73
CA LEU A 379 0.91 -3.25 -1.52
C LEU A 379 0.60 -3.28 -3.02
N GLU A 380 -0.04 -4.33 -3.51
CA GLU A 380 -0.52 -4.45 -4.88
C GLU A 380 -1.41 -3.26 -5.26
N TYR A 381 -2.41 -2.96 -4.44
CA TYR A 381 -3.35 -1.87 -4.70
C TYR A 381 -2.66 -0.50 -4.71
N LEU A 382 -1.76 -0.24 -3.76
CA LEU A 382 -0.95 0.97 -3.75
C LEU A 382 -0.04 1.06 -4.98
N GLY A 383 0.45 -0.09 -5.47
CA GLY A 383 1.22 -0.18 -6.72
C GLY A 383 0.39 0.23 -7.93
N TYR A 384 -0.83 -0.29 -8.09
CA TYR A 384 -1.73 0.09 -9.19
C TYR A 384 -2.07 1.58 -9.16
N LEU A 385 -2.28 2.18 -8.00
CA LEU A 385 -2.54 3.61 -7.84
C LEU A 385 -1.29 4.50 -7.99
N GLY A 386 -0.09 3.91 -8.09
CA GLY A 386 1.15 4.67 -8.29
C GLY A 386 1.70 5.35 -7.04
N TYR A 387 1.44 4.81 -5.83
CA TYR A 387 1.88 5.39 -4.55
C TYR A 387 3.36 5.75 -4.52
N SER A 388 4.26 4.85 -4.93
CA SER A 388 5.71 5.09 -4.92
C SER A 388 6.14 6.25 -5.81
N ILE A 389 5.39 6.48 -6.88
CA ILE A 389 5.64 7.56 -7.85
C ILE A 389 5.13 8.90 -7.31
N ILE A 390 3.84 8.97 -6.97
CA ILE A 390 3.16 10.21 -6.59
C ILE A 390 3.67 10.70 -5.22
N ALA A 391 3.87 9.81 -4.27
CA ALA A 391 4.38 10.15 -2.95
C ALA A 391 5.92 10.26 -2.89
N GLU A 392 6.61 10.13 -4.02
CA GLU A 392 8.08 10.18 -4.14
C GLU A 392 8.79 9.23 -3.15
N GLN A 393 8.27 8.01 -3.00
CA GLN A 393 8.77 7.00 -2.08
C GLN A 393 9.57 5.90 -2.82
N GLU A 394 10.44 5.20 -2.10
CA GLU A 394 11.24 4.10 -2.69
C GLU A 394 10.36 2.94 -3.17
N SER A 395 9.30 2.62 -2.41
CA SER A 395 8.35 1.54 -2.76
C SER A 395 7.04 1.70 -1.97
N GLN A 396 6.03 0.89 -2.29
CA GLN A 396 4.76 0.84 -1.57
C GLN A 396 4.94 0.38 -0.11
N ALA A 397 5.97 -0.43 0.18
CA ALA A 397 6.29 -0.87 1.54
C ALA A 397 6.59 0.31 2.49
N SER A 398 7.07 1.45 1.96
CA SER A 398 7.28 2.67 2.74
C SER A 398 5.99 3.28 3.28
N GLY A 399 4.81 2.94 2.71
CA GLY A 399 3.49 3.34 3.19
C GLY A 399 2.97 2.50 4.36
N ILE A 400 3.65 1.41 4.70
CA ILE A 400 3.20 0.44 5.70
C ILE A 400 4.04 0.56 6.97
N THR A 401 3.37 0.65 8.10
CA THR A 401 3.98 0.53 9.43
C THR A 401 3.79 -0.88 9.95
N VAL A 402 4.88 -1.59 10.19
CA VAL A 402 4.86 -2.86 10.92
C VAL A 402 4.87 -2.56 12.41
N THR A 403 3.81 -2.94 13.11
CA THR A 403 3.66 -2.64 14.53
C THR A 403 4.61 -3.47 15.39
N ARG A 404 4.86 -2.98 16.57
CA ARG A 404 5.61 -3.74 17.58
C ARG A 404 4.76 -4.95 18.06
N ALA A 405 5.42 -6.08 18.34
CA ALA A 405 4.76 -7.30 18.81
C ALA A 405 3.85 -7.04 20.03
N LYS A 406 2.63 -7.60 20.04
CA LYS A 406 1.63 -7.43 21.11
C LYS A 406 2.17 -7.76 22.49
N LYS A 407 3.01 -8.79 22.60
CA LYS A 407 3.64 -9.21 23.86
C LYS A 407 4.44 -8.06 24.50
N ILE A 408 5.14 -7.26 23.71
CA ILE A 408 5.93 -6.11 24.19
C ILE A 408 5.00 -4.98 24.65
N ASP A 409 3.91 -4.73 23.93
CA ASP A 409 2.91 -3.72 24.30
C ASP A 409 2.24 -4.06 25.65
N LEU A 410 1.90 -5.32 25.86
CA LEU A 410 1.35 -5.81 27.12
C LEU A 410 2.34 -5.63 28.30
N GLN A 411 3.64 -5.91 28.08
CA GLN A 411 4.68 -5.69 29.09
C GLN A 411 4.85 -4.21 29.44
N LYS A 412 4.90 -3.35 28.40
CA LYS A 412 5.03 -1.90 28.55
C LYS A 412 3.74 -1.22 29.02
N LYS A 413 2.60 -1.92 28.98
CA LYS A 413 1.25 -1.37 29.25
C LYS A 413 0.91 -0.15 28.39
N GLN A 414 1.49 -0.09 27.22
CA GLN A 414 1.34 0.99 26.25
C GLN A 414 1.43 0.43 24.85
N THR A 415 0.47 0.79 24.01
CA THR A 415 0.46 0.43 22.58
C THR A 415 0.55 1.67 21.71
N GLN A 416 1.22 1.54 20.58
CA GLN A 416 1.27 2.52 19.51
C GLN A 416 0.30 2.17 18.38
N ARG A 417 -0.33 0.99 18.44
CA ARG A 417 -1.26 0.52 17.42
C ARG A 417 -2.48 1.42 17.30
N SER A 418 -2.98 1.53 16.09
CA SER A 418 -4.20 2.27 15.75
C SER A 418 -5.38 1.35 15.43
N VAL A 419 -5.13 0.07 15.12
CA VAL A 419 -6.16 -0.91 14.76
C VAL A 419 -6.28 -1.99 15.84
N PHE A 420 -7.52 -2.27 16.27
CA PHE A 420 -7.83 -3.29 17.28
C PHE A 420 -8.91 -4.23 16.75
N ARG A 421 -8.65 -5.54 16.80
CA ARG A 421 -9.57 -6.59 16.35
C ARG A 421 -10.40 -7.12 17.50
N CYS A 422 -11.72 -7.11 17.34
CA CYS A 422 -12.70 -7.73 18.25
C CYS A 422 -13.39 -8.90 17.53
N ASN A 423 -13.20 -10.10 17.98
CA ASN A 423 -13.95 -11.25 17.49
C ASN A 423 -15.27 -11.38 18.24
N VAL A 424 -16.36 -11.52 17.50
CA VAL A 424 -17.72 -11.52 18.02
C VAL A 424 -18.32 -12.93 17.91
N PHE A 425 -18.54 -13.54 19.05
CA PHE A 425 -19.12 -14.88 19.19
C PHE A 425 -20.55 -14.78 19.76
N GLY A 426 -21.36 -15.75 19.45
CA GLY A 426 -22.72 -15.84 19.97
C GLY A 426 -23.49 -16.93 19.23
N ASP A 427 -24.57 -17.39 19.81
CA ASP A 427 -25.45 -18.38 19.21
C ASP A 427 -26.09 -17.88 17.91
N VAL A 428 -26.65 -18.78 17.12
CA VAL A 428 -27.41 -18.43 15.91
C VAL A 428 -28.58 -17.55 16.31
N GLY A 429 -28.78 -16.43 15.58
CA GLY A 429 -29.85 -15.49 15.89
C GLY A 429 -29.65 -14.62 17.14
N SER A 430 -28.50 -14.70 17.84
CA SER A 430 -28.24 -13.87 19.04
C SER A 430 -28.09 -12.36 18.74
N GLY A 431 -27.93 -11.98 17.48
CA GLY A 431 -27.83 -10.58 17.07
C GLY A 431 -26.42 -10.11 16.74
N LYS A 432 -25.47 -11.03 16.45
CA LYS A 432 -24.10 -10.72 16.06
C LYS A 432 -24.03 -9.79 14.83
N SER A 433 -24.64 -10.19 13.72
CA SER A 433 -24.65 -9.38 12.49
C SER A 433 -25.30 -8.01 12.72
N GLY A 434 -26.39 -7.98 13.52
CA GLY A 434 -27.01 -6.73 13.96
C GLY A 434 -26.07 -5.84 14.77
N PHE A 435 -25.21 -6.44 15.59
CA PHE A 435 -24.18 -5.74 16.35
C PHE A 435 -23.10 -5.13 15.42
N LEU A 436 -22.64 -5.87 14.41
CA LEU A 436 -21.69 -5.36 13.42
C LEU A 436 -22.27 -4.19 12.63
N GLN A 437 -23.49 -4.34 12.12
CA GLN A 437 -24.15 -3.31 11.32
C GLN A 437 -24.48 -2.05 12.14
N ALA A 438 -24.82 -2.21 13.42
CA ALA A 438 -25.01 -1.09 14.33
C ALA A 438 -23.73 -0.27 14.56
N PHE A 439 -22.57 -0.91 14.50
CA PHE A 439 -21.27 -0.21 14.55
C PHE A 439 -21.09 0.74 13.36
N LEU A 440 -21.63 0.39 12.21
CA LEU A 440 -21.64 1.22 11.00
C LEU A 440 -22.78 2.29 11.00
N GLY A 441 -23.51 2.40 12.10
CA GLY A 441 -24.59 3.38 12.25
C GLY A 441 -25.94 2.92 11.70
N ARG A 442 -26.10 1.64 11.34
CA ARG A 442 -27.34 1.11 10.76
C ARG A 442 -28.27 0.56 11.83
N ASN A 443 -29.47 1.09 11.90
CA ASN A 443 -30.54 0.55 12.74
C ASN A 443 -31.17 -0.71 12.12
N LEU A 444 -32.06 -1.38 12.85
CA LEU A 444 -32.68 -2.64 12.42
C LEU A 444 -33.42 -2.52 11.08
N MET A 445 -34.03 -1.38 10.78
CA MET A 445 -34.76 -1.17 9.51
C MET A 445 -33.80 -1.19 8.30
N ARG A 446 -32.66 -0.50 8.40
CA ARG A 446 -31.64 -0.50 7.34
C ARG A 446 -30.98 -1.88 7.18
N GLN A 447 -30.79 -2.63 8.29
CA GLN A 447 -30.20 -3.97 8.25
C GLN A 447 -31.06 -4.99 7.50
N LYS A 448 -32.39 -4.90 7.60
CA LYS A 448 -33.32 -5.79 6.90
C LYS A 448 -33.29 -5.64 5.38
N ALA A 449 -32.76 -4.54 4.86
CA ALA A 449 -32.61 -4.31 3.43
C ALA A 449 -31.34 -4.93 2.84
N ILE A 450 -30.44 -5.49 3.67
CA ILE A 450 -29.18 -6.12 3.20
C ILE A 450 -29.50 -7.52 2.69
N SER A 451 -29.14 -7.77 1.44
CA SER A 451 -29.20 -9.12 0.84
C SER A 451 -28.19 -10.04 1.52
N GLU A 452 -28.55 -11.32 1.71
CA GLU A 452 -27.64 -12.35 2.24
C GLU A 452 -26.40 -12.53 1.37
N GLU A 453 -26.50 -12.35 0.05
CA GLU A 453 -25.38 -12.42 -0.89
C GLU A 453 -24.35 -11.31 -0.68
N HIS A 454 -24.77 -10.17 -0.14
CA HIS A 454 -23.91 -9.00 0.13
C HIS A 454 -23.52 -8.90 1.60
N ARG A 455 -23.75 -9.95 2.39
CA ARG A 455 -23.43 -9.97 3.81
C ARG A 455 -21.93 -9.95 4.02
N SER A 456 -21.48 -9.08 4.91
CA SER A 456 -20.10 -9.06 5.38
C SER A 456 -19.98 -9.63 6.79
N TYR A 457 -18.91 -10.41 7.03
CA TYR A 457 -18.55 -10.90 8.35
C TYR A 457 -17.63 -9.94 9.10
N TYR A 458 -17.27 -8.84 8.47
CA TYR A 458 -16.45 -7.79 9.05
C TYR A 458 -17.21 -6.47 9.11
N ALA A 459 -16.90 -5.67 10.13
CA ALA A 459 -17.29 -4.27 10.17
C ALA A 459 -16.12 -3.47 10.77
N ILE A 460 -15.71 -2.41 10.08
CA ILE A 460 -14.62 -1.55 10.54
C ILE A 460 -15.03 -0.09 10.50
N SER A 461 -14.71 0.62 11.56
CA SER A 461 -14.93 2.07 11.68
C SER A 461 -14.06 2.64 12.80
N THR A 462 -14.03 3.95 12.92
CA THR A 462 -13.26 4.62 13.97
C THR A 462 -14.03 4.77 15.27
N THR A 463 -13.30 4.79 16.36
CA THR A 463 -13.77 5.09 17.72
C THR A 463 -12.80 6.05 18.39
N TYR A 464 -13.28 6.88 19.31
CA TYR A 464 -12.43 7.81 20.04
C TYR A 464 -12.18 7.33 21.46
N VAL A 465 -10.90 7.04 21.76
CA VAL A 465 -10.43 6.58 23.07
C VAL A 465 -9.50 7.65 23.67
N TYR A 466 -9.95 8.33 24.73
CA TYR A 466 -9.22 9.44 25.37
C TYR A 466 -8.76 10.53 24.39
N GLY A 467 -9.60 10.87 23.41
CA GLY A 467 -9.32 11.90 22.41
C GLY A 467 -8.43 11.42 21.24
N GLN A 468 -8.04 10.16 21.21
CA GLN A 468 -7.32 9.55 20.09
C GLN A 468 -8.28 8.75 19.23
N GLU A 469 -8.21 8.97 17.93
CA GLU A 469 -8.92 8.14 16.96
C GLU A 469 -8.25 6.79 16.82
N LYS A 470 -9.04 5.71 16.87
CA LYS A 470 -8.62 4.32 16.74
C LYS A 470 -9.61 3.56 15.87
N TYR A 471 -9.13 2.63 15.07
CA TYR A 471 -9.98 1.72 14.31
C TYR A 471 -10.34 0.52 15.17
N LEU A 472 -11.62 0.19 15.21
CA LEU A 472 -12.13 -1.08 15.74
C LEU A 472 -12.58 -1.94 14.56
N LEU A 473 -11.98 -3.12 14.45
CA LEU A 473 -12.37 -4.15 13.50
C LEU A 473 -13.20 -5.20 14.22
N LEU A 474 -14.47 -5.31 13.92
CA LEU A 474 -15.35 -6.38 14.37
C LEU A 474 -15.33 -7.52 13.35
N HIS A 475 -15.17 -8.75 13.83
CA HIS A 475 -15.22 -9.96 13.02
C HIS A 475 -16.25 -10.92 13.60
N GLU A 476 -17.33 -11.20 12.85
CA GLU A 476 -18.33 -12.20 13.23
C GLU A 476 -17.76 -13.60 12.98
N VAL A 477 -17.58 -14.36 14.06
CA VAL A 477 -17.04 -15.72 14.00
C VAL A 477 -18.18 -16.72 14.07
N PHE A 478 -18.19 -17.67 13.14
CA PHE A 478 -19.07 -18.84 13.13
C PHE A 478 -18.27 -20.04 13.55
N PRO A 479 -18.34 -20.44 14.83
CA PRO A 479 -17.64 -21.63 15.25
C PRO A 479 -18.40 -22.86 14.79
N ASP A 480 -17.73 -23.74 14.07
CA ASP A 480 -18.02 -25.15 14.22
C ASP A 480 -17.66 -25.52 15.64
N PHE A 481 -18.60 -26.09 16.40
CA PHE A 481 -18.51 -26.27 17.86
C PHE A 481 -17.27 -27.02 18.33
N ASP A 482 -16.58 -27.72 17.45
CA ASP A 482 -15.44 -28.58 17.80
C ASP A 482 -14.07 -27.97 17.55
N TYR A 483 -13.97 -26.86 16.74
CA TYR A 483 -12.67 -26.29 16.42
C TYR A 483 -12.72 -24.79 16.06
N LEU A 484 -11.93 -23.97 16.77
CA LEU A 484 -11.60 -22.60 16.37
C LEU A 484 -10.17 -22.57 15.85
N SER A 485 -9.98 -21.94 14.69
CA SER A 485 -8.64 -21.75 14.13
C SER A 485 -7.80 -20.77 14.95
N ASP A 486 -6.48 -20.85 14.87
CA ASP A 486 -5.58 -19.87 15.48
C ASP A 486 -5.88 -18.46 14.99
N GLY A 487 -6.34 -18.32 13.75
CA GLY A 487 -6.80 -17.05 13.16
C GLY A 487 -8.04 -16.47 13.85
N ASP A 488 -8.98 -17.34 14.29
CA ASP A 488 -10.17 -16.93 15.02
C ASP A 488 -9.86 -16.58 16.48
N LEU A 489 -8.79 -17.12 17.03
CA LEU A 489 -8.29 -16.79 18.38
C LEU A 489 -7.41 -15.53 18.37
N ALA A 490 -6.88 -15.12 17.22
CA ALA A 490 -5.98 -13.97 17.08
C ALA A 490 -6.77 -12.65 17.10
N CYS A 491 -7.15 -12.17 18.29
CA CYS A 491 -7.84 -10.90 18.49
C CYS A 491 -7.27 -10.10 19.68
N ASP A 492 -7.72 -8.87 19.84
CA ASP A 492 -7.35 -7.99 20.95
C ASP A 492 -8.40 -7.99 22.06
N ILE A 493 -9.64 -8.32 21.72
CA ILE A 493 -10.77 -8.45 22.64
C ILE A 493 -11.81 -9.40 22.04
N VAL A 494 -12.58 -10.04 22.90
CA VAL A 494 -13.71 -10.91 22.52
C VAL A 494 -15.03 -10.29 22.97
N GLY A 495 -15.97 -10.18 22.03
CA GLY A 495 -17.37 -9.86 22.29
C GLY A 495 -18.20 -11.15 22.33
N LEU A 496 -18.87 -11.41 23.44
CA LEU A 496 -19.75 -12.57 23.63
C LEU A 496 -21.19 -12.09 23.66
N VAL A 497 -21.92 -12.31 22.55
CA VAL A 497 -23.27 -11.76 22.30
C VAL A 497 -24.31 -12.82 22.60
N TYR A 498 -25.21 -12.53 23.54
CA TYR A 498 -26.38 -13.36 23.85
C TYR A 498 -27.66 -12.56 23.71
N ASP A 499 -28.75 -13.24 23.37
CA ASP A 499 -30.10 -12.68 23.22
C ASP A 499 -30.79 -12.71 24.62
N VAL A 500 -31.22 -11.54 25.09
CA VAL A 500 -31.92 -11.44 26.39
C VAL A 500 -33.29 -12.13 26.39
N GLY A 501 -33.93 -12.26 25.22
CA GLY A 501 -35.20 -12.92 25.02
C GLY A 501 -35.11 -14.44 24.80
N ASN A 502 -33.91 -14.99 24.58
CA ASN A 502 -33.72 -16.42 24.38
C ASN A 502 -33.04 -17.06 25.61
N PRO A 503 -33.72 -17.93 26.36
CA PRO A 503 -33.21 -18.50 27.61
C PRO A 503 -31.97 -19.39 27.47
N TYR A 504 -31.64 -19.87 26.26
CA TYR A 504 -30.50 -20.76 25.97
C TYR A 504 -29.29 -20.05 25.40
N SER A 505 -29.45 -18.82 24.92
CA SER A 505 -28.44 -18.09 24.18
C SER A 505 -27.15 -17.79 25.00
N PHE A 506 -27.27 -17.59 26.31
CA PHE A 506 -26.14 -17.33 27.18
C PHE A 506 -25.24 -18.55 27.39
N GLU A 507 -25.82 -19.76 27.37
CA GLU A 507 -25.06 -21.00 27.56
C GLU A 507 -23.94 -21.14 26.53
N TYR A 508 -24.22 -20.81 25.28
CA TYR A 508 -23.23 -20.78 24.20
C TYR A 508 -22.05 -19.87 24.55
N CYS A 509 -22.31 -18.64 24.94
CA CYS A 509 -21.29 -17.67 25.31
C CYS A 509 -20.42 -18.18 26.50
N ALA A 510 -21.05 -18.81 27.47
CA ALA A 510 -20.37 -19.38 28.64
C ALA A 510 -19.48 -20.57 28.26
N LYS A 511 -19.93 -21.43 27.32
CA LYS A 511 -19.13 -22.54 26.76
C LYS A 511 -17.90 -22.04 26.03
N VAL A 512 -18.07 -21.15 25.05
CA VAL A 512 -16.98 -20.55 24.29
C VAL A 512 -15.95 -19.89 25.20
N PHE A 513 -16.41 -19.10 26.19
CA PHE A 513 -15.51 -18.45 27.13
C PHE A 513 -14.69 -19.48 27.93
N LYS A 514 -15.33 -20.55 28.48
CA LYS A 514 -14.65 -21.55 29.30
C LYS A 514 -13.65 -22.38 28.49
N GLN A 515 -14.01 -22.71 27.26
CA GLN A 515 -13.20 -23.59 26.41
C GLN A 515 -11.96 -22.90 25.87
N TYR A 516 -12.08 -21.62 25.42
CA TYR A 516 -11.03 -20.96 24.66
C TYR A 516 -10.41 -19.74 25.36
N PHE A 517 -11.15 -19.02 26.22
CA PHE A 517 -10.71 -17.72 26.72
C PHE A 517 -10.48 -17.66 28.24
N MET A 518 -10.90 -18.64 29.01
CA MET A 518 -10.81 -18.62 30.47
C MET A 518 -9.35 -18.47 30.96
N ASP A 519 -8.41 -19.19 30.33
CA ASP A 519 -6.99 -19.18 30.67
C ASP A 519 -6.17 -18.25 29.74
N SER A 520 -6.82 -17.62 28.78
CA SER A 520 -6.18 -16.65 27.87
C SER A 520 -6.00 -15.30 28.58
N LYS A 521 -5.06 -14.49 28.04
CA LYS A 521 -4.88 -13.09 28.45
C LYS A 521 -5.75 -12.12 27.65
N ILE A 522 -6.60 -12.63 26.76
CA ILE A 522 -7.47 -11.83 25.91
C ILE A 522 -8.68 -11.39 26.74
N PRO A 523 -8.97 -10.08 26.84
CA PRO A 523 -10.12 -9.61 27.57
C PRO A 523 -11.41 -10.00 26.86
N CYS A 524 -12.45 -10.34 27.62
CA CYS A 524 -13.78 -10.68 27.11
C CYS A 524 -14.83 -9.72 27.66
N MET A 525 -15.85 -9.43 26.86
CA MET A 525 -16.99 -8.60 27.25
C MET A 525 -18.29 -9.31 26.85
N MET A 526 -19.20 -9.48 27.81
CA MET A 526 -20.57 -9.98 27.57
C MET A 526 -21.46 -8.86 27.06
N ILE A 527 -22.20 -9.14 25.98
CA ILE A 527 -23.10 -8.21 25.31
C ILE A 527 -24.52 -8.80 25.36
N ALA A 528 -25.40 -8.15 26.12
CA ALA A 528 -26.82 -8.49 26.23
C ALA A 528 -27.57 -7.84 25.06
N ALA A 529 -27.71 -8.55 23.97
CA ALA A 529 -28.35 -8.05 22.76
C ALA A 529 -29.87 -8.12 22.83
N LYS A 530 -30.55 -7.34 21.96
CA LYS A 530 -32.01 -7.19 21.92
C LYS A 530 -32.61 -6.70 23.24
N SER A 531 -31.91 -5.81 23.92
CA SER A 531 -32.29 -5.28 25.25
C SER A 531 -33.54 -4.42 25.22
N ASP A 532 -34.16 -4.21 24.08
CA ASP A 532 -35.51 -3.65 23.88
C ASP A 532 -36.61 -4.67 24.15
N GLN A 533 -36.27 -5.97 24.24
CA GLN A 533 -37.22 -7.03 24.58
C GLN A 533 -37.22 -7.34 26.08
N PRO A 534 -38.29 -7.96 26.61
CA PRO A 534 -38.31 -8.43 27.99
C PRO A 534 -37.17 -9.44 28.24
N GLU A 535 -36.41 -9.20 29.32
CA GLU A 535 -35.33 -10.10 29.72
C GLU A 535 -35.91 -11.41 30.28
N VAL A 536 -35.52 -12.55 29.71
CA VAL A 536 -35.87 -13.90 30.15
C VAL A 536 -34.76 -14.48 30.97
N LYS A 537 -35.09 -15.22 32.05
CA LYS A 537 -34.10 -15.91 32.86
C LYS A 537 -33.34 -16.95 32.03
N GLN A 538 -32.02 -16.77 31.95
CA GLN A 538 -31.17 -17.67 31.19
C GLN A 538 -31.06 -19.03 31.86
N VAL A 539 -31.20 -20.11 31.10
CA VAL A 539 -31.06 -21.51 31.55
C VAL A 539 -29.59 -21.88 31.66
N TYR A 540 -28.98 -21.44 32.73
CA TYR A 540 -27.58 -21.74 33.06
C TYR A 540 -27.39 -21.77 34.58
N GLY A 541 -26.33 -22.43 35.09
CA GLY A 541 -26.09 -22.63 36.53
C GLY A 541 -25.91 -21.34 37.36
N CYS A 542 -25.76 -20.16 36.73
CA CYS A 542 -25.72 -18.84 37.35
C CYS A 542 -26.18 -17.75 36.38
N SER A 543 -26.59 -16.59 36.88
CA SER A 543 -26.97 -15.47 36.01
C SER A 543 -25.76 -14.92 35.25
N PRO A 544 -25.98 -14.25 34.05
CA PRO A 544 -24.90 -13.62 33.29
C PRO A 544 -24.06 -12.66 34.15
N LEU A 545 -24.69 -11.90 35.02
CA LEU A 545 -24.01 -10.97 35.93
C LEU A 545 -23.10 -11.70 36.95
N GLU A 546 -23.59 -12.79 37.54
CA GLU A 546 -22.81 -13.62 38.47
C GLU A 546 -21.65 -14.32 37.76
N PHE A 547 -21.87 -14.80 36.54
CA PHE A 547 -20.83 -15.38 35.71
C PHE A 547 -19.71 -14.37 35.47
N CYS A 548 -20.04 -13.15 35.03
CA CYS A 548 -19.07 -12.08 34.82
C CYS A 548 -18.30 -11.73 36.10
N ARG A 549 -18.96 -11.69 37.26
CA ARG A 549 -18.31 -11.46 38.56
C ARG A 549 -17.33 -12.59 38.93
N LYS A 550 -17.75 -13.85 38.74
CA LYS A 550 -16.94 -15.04 39.02
C LYS A 550 -15.66 -15.06 38.18
N HIS A 551 -15.75 -14.71 36.91
CA HIS A 551 -14.65 -14.72 35.97
C HIS A 551 -13.93 -13.37 35.82
N LYS A 552 -14.20 -12.38 36.69
CA LYS A 552 -13.56 -11.03 36.68
C LYS A 552 -13.76 -10.25 35.40
N MET A 553 -14.84 -10.52 34.69
CA MET A 553 -15.23 -9.74 33.49
C MET A 553 -16.03 -8.49 33.88
N PRO A 554 -16.11 -7.48 32.98
CA PRO A 554 -17.08 -6.39 33.11
C PRO A 554 -18.51 -6.94 33.18
N PRO A 555 -19.46 -6.26 33.85
CA PRO A 555 -20.86 -6.66 33.82
C PRO A 555 -21.37 -6.67 32.37
N PRO A 556 -22.38 -7.51 32.05
CA PRO A 556 -22.98 -7.54 30.72
C PRO A 556 -23.40 -6.14 30.27
N GLN A 557 -23.12 -5.83 29.01
CA GLN A 557 -23.47 -4.53 28.42
C GLN A 557 -24.74 -4.70 27.60
N SER A 558 -25.77 -3.94 27.96
CA SER A 558 -27.03 -3.92 27.22
C SER A 558 -26.84 -3.29 25.84
N PHE A 559 -27.43 -3.90 24.82
CA PHE A 559 -27.36 -3.46 23.44
C PHE A 559 -28.66 -3.71 22.67
N THR A 560 -29.07 -2.76 21.86
CA THR A 560 -30.15 -2.91 20.87
C THR A 560 -29.82 -2.14 19.61
N CYS A 561 -30.20 -2.68 18.46
CA CYS A 561 -30.21 -1.99 17.16
C CYS A 561 -31.62 -1.58 16.72
N ASN A 562 -32.67 -1.92 17.52
CA ASN A 562 -34.05 -1.51 17.28
C ASN A 562 -34.26 -0.10 17.80
N THR A 563 -33.75 0.88 17.08
CA THR A 563 -33.79 2.31 17.42
C THR A 563 -34.32 3.10 16.23
N ALA A 564 -34.97 4.22 16.48
CA ALA A 564 -35.45 5.13 15.42
C ALA A 564 -34.28 5.86 14.73
N ALA A 565 -33.23 6.19 15.50
CA ALA A 565 -32.00 6.80 15.02
C ALA A 565 -30.86 5.77 14.97
N ALA A 566 -29.65 6.21 14.60
CA ALA A 566 -28.47 5.39 14.66
C ALA A 566 -28.23 4.82 16.08
N PRO A 567 -27.85 3.54 16.23
CA PRO A 567 -27.56 2.95 17.53
C PRO A 567 -26.41 3.63 18.27
N SER A 568 -26.43 3.58 19.63
CA SER A 568 -25.36 4.18 20.43
C SER A 568 -24.01 3.51 20.16
N ARG A 569 -22.97 4.30 20.04
CA ARG A 569 -21.57 3.84 19.83
C ARG A 569 -20.79 3.63 21.12
N ASP A 570 -21.37 3.84 22.30
CA ASP A 570 -20.67 3.76 23.59
C ASP A 570 -20.06 2.39 23.86
N ILE A 571 -20.76 1.31 23.46
CA ILE A 571 -20.28 -0.05 23.64
C ILE A 571 -19.01 -0.33 22.83
N PHE A 572 -18.92 0.20 21.61
CA PHE A 572 -17.75 0.04 20.74
C PHE A 572 -16.54 0.83 21.27
N THR A 573 -16.76 2.02 21.81
CA THR A 573 -15.72 2.77 22.52
C THR A 573 -15.22 2.02 23.76
N LYS A 574 -16.10 1.34 24.50
CA LYS A 574 -15.71 0.49 25.62
C LYS A 574 -14.87 -0.72 25.16
N LEU A 575 -15.28 -1.38 24.07
CA LEU A 575 -14.53 -2.49 23.48
C LEU A 575 -13.13 -2.02 23.09
N THR A 576 -13.01 -0.95 22.35
CA THR A 576 -11.70 -0.41 21.94
C THR A 576 -10.85 0.00 23.14
N THR A 577 -11.45 0.60 24.16
CA THR A 577 -10.74 0.98 25.40
C THR A 577 -10.19 -0.24 26.12
N VAL A 578 -10.95 -1.32 26.20
CA VAL A 578 -10.53 -2.57 26.85
C VAL A 578 -9.45 -3.28 26.00
N ALA A 579 -9.59 -3.29 24.67
CA ALA A 579 -8.57 -3.82 23.76
C ALA A 579 -7.24 -3.07 23.89
N MET A 580 -7.30 -1.74 23.97
CA MET A 580 -6.11 -0.87 24.10
C MET A 580 -5.44 -1.00 25.49
N TYR A 581 -6.22 -1.19 26.53
CA TYR A 581 -5.76 -1.25 27.92
C TYR A 581 -6.29 -2.48 28.68
N PRO A 582 -5.89 -3.71 28.33
CA PRO A 582 -6.41 -4.93 28.96
C PRO A 582 -6.23 -4.96 30.48
N SER A 583 -5.16 -4.34 30.98
CA SER A 583 -4.86 -4.27 32.42
C SER A 583 -5.83 -3.43 33.24
N LEU A 584 -6.63 -2.56 32.62
CA LEU A 584 -7.62 -1.75 33.34
C LEU A 584 -8.82 -2.57 33.78
N VAL A 585 -9.17 -3.63 33.07
CA VAL A 585 -10.29 -4.52 33.41
C VAL A 585 -10.00 -5.26 34.71
N PHE A 586 -8.77 -5.71 34.92
CA PHE A 586 -8.36 -6.47 36.10
C PHE A 586 -8.17 -5.61 37.38
N LYS A 587 -8.01 -4.29 37.24
CA LYS A 587 -7.83 -3.38 38.38
C LYS A 587 -9.11 -2.67 38.84
N ARG A 588 -10.11 -2.50 37.97
CA ARG A 588 -11.32 -1.70 38.24
C ARG A 588 -12.22 -2.28 39.33
N THR A 589 -12.20 -3.58 39.57
CA THR A 589 -12.99 -4.21 40.65
C THR A 589 -12.59 -3.73 42.06
N LYS A 590 -11.33 -3.39 42.33
CA LYS A 590 -10.91 -2.80 43.59
C LYS A 590 -11.24 -1.31 43.73
N TYR A 591 -11.10 -0.54 42.66
CA TYR A 591 -11.29 0.92 42.68
C TYR A 591 -12.76 1.35 42.55
N ALA A 592 -13.57 0.66 41.73
CA ALA A 592 -15.01 0.93 41.61
C ALA A 592 -15.73 0.68 42.93
N LEU A 593 -15.38 -0.38 43.67
CA LEU A 593 -15.92 -0.64 45.02
C LEU A 593 -15.49 0.46 46.02
N LEU A 594 -14.29 1.01 45.87
CA LEU A 594 -13.77 2.07 46.74
C LEU A 594 -14.45 3.42 46.45
N VAL A 595 -14.66 3.75 45.18
CA VAL A 595 -15.37 4.98 44.77
C VAL A 595 -16.86 4.92 45.10
N VAL A 596 -17.53 3.79 44.89
CA VAL A 596 -18.94 3.58 45.27
C VAL A 596 -19.08 3.60 46.81
N ARG A 597 -18.16 2.99 47.58
CA ARG A 597 -18.12 3.05 49.03
C ARG A 597 -17.81 4.48 49.53
N ALA A 598 -16.94 5.22 48.86
CA ALA A 598 -16.64 6.60 49.17
C ALA A 598 -17.85 7.52 48.88
N HIS A 599 -18.56 7.31 47.76
CA HIS A 599 -19.79 8.05 47.40
C HIS A 599 -20.96 7.73 48.33
N ALA A 600 -21.12 6.45 48.70
CA ALA A 600 -22.13 6.05 49.68
C ALA A 600 -21.85 6.64 51.07
N ARG A 601 -20.56 6.69 51.50
CA ARG A 601 -20.17 7.31 52.78
C ARG A 601 -20.31 8.83 52.72
N LEU A 602 -20.01 9.50 51.61
CA LEU A 602 -20.20 10.93 51.44
C LEU A 602 -21.70 11.31 51.44
N ARG A 603 -22.61 10.51 50.88
CA ARG A 603 -24.07 10.70 51.00
C ARG A 603 -24.57 10.52 52.42
N CYS A 604 -23.99 9.56 53.17
CA CYS A 604 -24.34 9.35 54.56
C CYS A 604 -23.87 10.49 55.49
N MET A 605 -22.74 11.14 55.17
CA MET A 605 -22.21 12.29 55.95
C MET A 605 -22.94 13.60 55.67
N CYS A 606 -23.57 13.77 54.51
CA CYS A 606 -24.39 14.97 54.21
C CYS A 606 -25.75 15.00 54.95
N THR A 607 -26.15 13.89 55.55
CA THR A 607 -27.42 13.81 56.33
C THR A 607 -27.23 13.98 57.83
N CYS A 608 -25.99 14.11 58.34
CA CYS A 608 -25.69 14.24 59.76
C CYS A 608 -24.91 15.54 60.08
N ASN A 609 -25.61 16.55 60.56
CA ASN A 609 -25.14 17.93 60.74
C ASN A 609 -24.29 18.16 62.03
N ARG A 610 -23.72 17.14 62.70
CA ARG A 610 -23.05 17.28 63.99
C ARG A 610 -21.79 16.49 64.30
N CYS A 611 -20.95 16.12 63.32
CA CYS A 611 -19.66 15.51 63.65
C CYS A 611 -18.61 15.75 62.58
N THR A 612 -18.15 17.00 62.45
CA THR A 612 -17.33 17.36 61.28
C THR A 612 -15.83 17.55 61.55
N PHE A 613 -15.34 17.48 62.81
CA PHE A 613 -13.93 17.95 63.03
C PHE A 613 -12.91 16.82 63.40
N CYS A 614 -13.33 15.71 63.92
CA CYS A 614 -12.34 14.68 64.42
C CYS A 614 -11.98 13.57 63.41
N LEU A 615 -12.76 13.38 62.34
CA LEU A 615 -12.52 12.26 61.39
C LEU A 615 -11.75 12.68 60.13
N CYS A 616 -11.58 13.94 59.88
CA CYS A 616 -10.81 14.45 58.72
C CYS A 616 -9.33 14.29 58.84
N GLN A 617 -8.72 14.32 60.05
CA GLN A 617 -7.28 14.23 60.26
C GLN A 617 -6.69 12.84 60.04
N ASN A 618 -7.45 11.76 60.33
CA ASN A 618 -7.00 10.40 60.12
C ASN A 618 -7.18 9.85 58.69
N PHE A 619 -7.99 10.53 57.90
CA PHE A 619 -8.21 10.15 56.51
C PHE A 619 -7.22 10.79 55.53
N LEU A 620 -6.55 11.86 55.93
CA LEU A 620 -5.60 12.63 55.14
C LEU A 620 -4.20 11.97 55.00
N ASN A 621 -3.91 10.94 55.80
CA ASN A 621 -2.57 10.34 55.90
C ASN A 621 -2.45 8.98 55.13
N SER A 622 -3.41 8.56 54.34
CA SER A 622 -3.25 7.31 53.59
C SER A 622 -2.60 7.59 52.21
N GLU A 623 -1.52 6.86 51.90
CA GLU A 623 -0.81 6.88 50.61
C GLU A 623 -1.74 6.73 49.39
N LEU A 624 -2.91 6.13 49.57
CA LEU A 624 -3.90 5.90 48.53
C LEU A 624 -4.61 7.17 48.08
N LEU A 625 -4.81 8.16 49.01
CA LEU A 625 -5.42 9.45 48.70
C LEU A 625 -4.43 10.36 47.96
N GLN A 626 -3.14 10.25 48.25
CA GLN A 626 -2.10 11.01 47.57
C GLN A 626 -2.03 10.59 46.08
N THR A 627 -2.16 9.32 45.76
CA THR A 627 -2.16 8.81 44.36
C THR A 627 -3.43 9.20 43.58
N VAL A 628 -4.57 9.22 44.25
CA VAL A 628 -5.85 9.64 43.63
C VAL A 628 -5.91 11.17 43.45
N ARG A 629 -5.38 11.94 44.38
CA ARG A 629 -5.22 13.40 44.22
C ARG A 629 -4.31 13.75 43.05
N ALA A 630 -3.13 13.15 42.94
CA ALA A 630 -2.22 13.40 41.82
C ALA A 630 -2.84 13.12 40.45
N LYS A 631 -3.66 12.06 40.34
CA LYS A 631 -4.35 11.71 39.08
C LYS A 631 -5.57 12.58 38.80
N LEU A 632 -6.33 13.02 39.82
CA LEU A 632 -7.44 13.96 39.62
C LEU A 632 -6.92 15.35 39.23
N TYR A 633 -5.79 15.81 39.80
CA TYR A 633 -5.15 17.07 39.39
C TYR A 633 -4.63 17.01 37.96
N ALA A 634 -4.05 15.88 37.51
CA ALA A 634 -3.61 15.73 36.11
C ALA A 634 -4.80 15.80 35.13
N VAL A 635 -5.93 15.18 35.48
CA VAL A 635 -7.14 15.18 34.65
C VAL A 635 -7.83 16.54 34.64
N LEU A 636 -7.86 17.27 35.76
CA LEU A 636 -8.38 18.63 35.84
C LEU A 636 -7.48 19.63 35.10
N PHE A 637 -6.17 19.48 35.21
CA PHE A 637 -5.19 20.32 34.49
C PHE A 637 -5.29 20.12 32.96
N CYS A 638 -5.43 18.90 32.48
CA CYS A 638 -5.69 18.63 31.06
C CYS A 638 -7.04 19.19 30.58
N LYS A 639 -8.12 19.10 31.37
CA LYS A 639 -9.42 19.68 30.98
C LYS A 639 -9.44 21.20 30.95
N VAL A 640 -8.69 21.86 31.84
CA VAL A 640 -8.57 23.31 31.82
C VAL A 640 -7.74 23.79 30.62
N HIS A 641 -6.73 23.04 30.21
CA HIS A 641 -5.92 23.37 29.03
C HIS A 641 -6.67 23.18 27.69
N VAL A 642 -7.56 22.19 27.62
CA VAL A 642 -8.35 21.92 26.39
C VAL A 642 -9.51 22.91 26.23
N LEU A 643 -10.06 23.46 27.32
CA LEU A 643 -11.12 24.48 27.26
C LEU A 643 -10.62 25.89 26.91
N HIS A 644 -9.29 26.14 26.97
CA HIS A 644 -8.71 27.45 26.67
C HIS A 644 -8.30 27.65 25.19
N HIS A 645 -8.39 26.63 24.35
CA HIS A 645 -7.96 26.76 22.94
C HIS A 645 -9.07 27.21 21.97
N ASN A 646 -10.32 27.35 22.39
CA ASN A 646 -11.43 27.57 21.46
C ASN A 646 -12.26 28.84 21.61
N SER A 647 -11.86 29.83 22.40
CA SER A 647 -12.54 31.15 22.26
C SER A 647 -11.92 32.24 23.14
N LEU A 648 -11.39 33.26 22.53
CA LEU A 648 -11.22 34.67 22.89
C LEU A 648 -9.77 35.19 22.77
N PRO A 649 -9.56 36.45 22.33
CA PRO A 649 -8.25 36.96 21.95
C PRO A 649 -7.45 37.44 23.14
N HIS A 650 -6.14 37.18 23.09
CA HIS A 650 -5.01 37.79 23.80
C HIS A 650 -5.30 38.50 25.11
N PHE A 651 -5.30 37.74 26.22
CA PHE A 651 -4.85 38.27 27.50
C PHE A 651 -3.74 37.36 28.03
N SER A 652 -2.53 37.92 28.08
CA SER A 652 -1.30 37.24 28.49
C SER A 652 -1.32 36.96 30.01
N PHE A 653 -1.70 35.75 30.40
CA PHE A 653 -1.66 35.24 31.78
C PHE A 653 -0.21 34.92 32.25
N SER A 654 0.76 35.08 31.35
CA SER A 654 2.18 34.78 31.61
C SER A 654 2.89 35.78 32.54
N ARG A 655 2.28 36.94 32.86
CA ARG A 655 2.93 37.97 33.70
C ARG A 655 2.61 37.89 35.20
N LEU A 656 1.66 37.08 35.62
CA LEU A 656 1.25 37.02 37.05
C LEU A 656 1.78 35.80 37.81
N CYS A 657 2.27 34.76 37.17
CA CYS A 657 2.76 33.54 37.82
C CYS A 657 4.28 33.34 37.79
N LEU A 658 5.02 34.14 37.04
CA LEU A 658 6.48 33.99 36.86
C LEU A 658 7.38 34.46 38.03
N PRO A 659 6.99 35.32 38.98
CA PRO A 659 7.89 35.70 40.07
C PRO A 659 8.06 34.67 41.18
N LEU A 660 7.29 33.58 41.19
CA LEU A 660 7.32 32.57 42.25
C LEU A 660 8.15 31.31 41.92
N PHE A 661 8.66 31.18 40.70
CA PHE A 661 9.40 29.98 40.26
C PHE A 661 10.87 30.22 39.93
N ASP A 662 11.38 31.44 40.07
CA ASP A 662 12.78 31.77 39.68
C ASP A 662 13.75 31.65 40.86
N ARG A 663 13.68 30.58 41.66
CA ARG A 663 14.75 30.16 42.55
C ARG A 663 15.11 28.69 42.21
N HIS A 664 16.39 28.47 41.96
CA HIS A 664 17.00 27.17 41.74
C HIS A 664 16.42 26.07 42.64
N VAL A 665 15.58 25.21 42.11
CA VAL A 665 15.07 24.02 42.78
C VAL A 665 16.11 22.93 42.58
N SER A 666 16.79 22.49 43.67
CA SER A 666 17.75 21.38 43.60
C SER A 666 17.01 20.03 43.46
N GLN A 667 17.70 19.04 42.88
CA GLN A 667 17.17 17.67 42.77
C GLN A 667 16.80 17.01 44.13
N ALA A 668 17.34 17.56 45.22
CA ALA A 668 17.04 17.12 46.59
C ALA A 668 15.66 17.62 47.06
N ASP A 669 15.23 18.82 46.61
CA ASP A 669 13.94 19.40 46.99
C ASP A 669 12.77 18.68 46.35
N LEU A 670 12.94 18.08 45.16
CA LEU A 670 11.93 17.29 44.46
C LEU A 670 11.60 15.97 45.15
N LYS A 671 12.45 15.48 46.06
CA LYS A 671 12.22 14.27 46.87
C LYS A 671 11.56 14.56 48.22
N SER A 672 11.42 15.82 48.61
CA SER A 672 10.86 16.23 49.91
C SER A 672 9.33 16.27 49.87
N SER A 673 8.70 15.56 50.80
CA SER A 673 7.23 15.56 50.96
C SER A 673 6.68 16.94 51.31
N THR A 674 7.49 17.80 51.98
CA THR A 674 7.12 19.16 52.33
C THR A 674 7.11 20.13 51.17
N PHE A 675 7.98 19.92 50.17
CA PHE A 675 7.93 20.69 48.90
C PHE A 675 6.62 20.43 48.16
N TRP A 676 6.24 19.18 47.98
CA TRP A 676 5.01 18.81 47.32
C TRP A 676 3.73 19.23 48.07
N LEU A 677 3.79 19.26 49.39
CA LEU A 677 2.69 19.79 50.21
C LEU A 677 2.51 21.30 49.96
N ARG A 678 3.60 22.09 49.93
CA ARG A 678 3.54 23.54 49.67
C ARG A 678 3.10 23.84 48.23
N ALA A 679 3.56 23.09 47.27
CA ALA A 679 3.14 23.21 45.87
C ALA A 679 1.62 22.89 45.71
N SER A 680 1.12 21.84 46.41
CA SER A 680 -0.31 21.46 46.35
C SER A 680 -1.21 22.49 47.03
N VAL A 681 -0.78 23.08 48.14
CA VAL A 681 -1.54 24.16 48.84
C VAL A 681 -1.57 25.41 47.95
N GLY A 682 -0.45 25.79 47.32
CA GLY A 682 -0.38 26.92 46.41
C GLY A 682 -1.32 26.76 45.21
N ALA A 683 -1.33 25.56 44.57
CA ALA A 683 -2.22 25.24 43.46
C ALA A 683 -3.70 25.25 43.88
N SER A 684 -4.03 24.79 45.08
CA SER A 684 -5.42 24.80 45.60
C SER A 684 -5.91 26.22 45.88
N VAL A 685 -5.08 27.10 46.38
CA VAL A 685 -5.42 28.52 46.62
C VAL A 685 -5.63 29.23 45.27
N CYS A 686 -4.79 29.01 44.29
CA CYS A 686 -4.95 29.56 42.94
C CYS A 686 -6.24 29.06 42.26
N ALA A 687 -6.61 27.77 42.42
CA ALA A 687 -7.84 27.24 41.88
C ALA A 687 -9.10 27.80 42.56
N MET A 688 -9.04 28.03 43.87
CA MET A 688 -10.16 28.66 44.59
C MET A 688 -10.33 30.16 44.24
N LEU A 689 -9.22 30.88 44.07
CA LEU A 689 -9.24 32.29 43.63
C LEU A 689 -9.77 32.39 42.16
N GLY A 690 -9.35 31.49 41.29
CA GLY A 690 -9.87 31.40 39.92
C GLY A 690 -11.37 31.08 39.86
N PHE A 691 -11.86 30.20 40.72
CA PHE A 691 -13.26 29.86 40.81
C PHE A 691 -14.13 31.02 41.43
N ALA A 692 -13.59 31.73 42.43
CA ALA A 692 -14.20 32.91 43.01
C ALA A 692 -14.30 34.06 41.99
N MET A 693 -13.23 34.31 41.23
CA MET A 693 -13.25 35.29 40.13
C MET A 693 -14.22 34.90 39.01
N TYR A 694 -14.26 33.62 38.61
CA TYR A 694 -15.25 33.14 37.66
C TYR A 694 -16.68 33.33 38.10
N ARG A 695 -17.02 33.09 39.38
CA ARG A 695 -18.35 33.37 39.96
C ARG A 695 -18.66 34.84 40.00
N LEU A 696 -17.69 35.71 40.27
CA LEU A 696 -17.85 37.19 40.26
C LEU A 696 -18.15 37.70 38.85
N LEU A 697 -17.48 37.15 37.84
CA LEU A 697 -17.70 37.47 36.42
C LEU A 697 -19.07 36.97 35.89
N LEU A 698 -19.55 35.85 36.40
CA LEU A 698 -20.90 35.35 36.07
C LEU A 698 -22.04 36.11 36.75
N LYS A 699 -21.76 36.84 37.86
CA LYS A 699 -22.73 37.70 38.52
C LYS A 699 -22.78 39.13 37.97
N SER A 700 -21.84 39.48 37.09
CA SER A 700 -21.75 40.78 36.43
C SER A 700 -22.27 40.75 34.96
N ARG A 701 -22.91 39.65 34.57
CA ARG A 701 -23.67 39.55 33.33
C ARG A 701 -25.19 39.34 33.72
#